data_118f40cc9a49b61224424292cc352588
#
_entry.id   118f40cc9a49b61224424292cc352588
#
_cell.length_a   1.000
_cell.length_b   1.000
_cell.length_c   1.000
_cell.angle_alpha   90.00
_cell.angle_beta   90.00
_cell.angle_gamma   90.00
#
_symmetry.space_group_name_H-M   'P 1'
#
loop_
_entity.id
_entity.type
_entity.pdbx_description
1 polymer ?
#
loop_
_entity_poly.entity_id
_entity_poly.type
_entity_poly.pdbx_seq_one_letter_code
_entity_poly.pdbx_strand_id
1 'polypeptide(L)'
;MKKATSILCIAFVVIMLLALPINAATPYYTYTYAINGTDLRSPDAYVPDREVNSEYMGITDVNKLRELYPDLSEEELLAKAVPVKTPTDIAVDENKNVYVVDRDNNRVVALDPYYKLKFIIDTFENVNGNIDSLNAPEGVFITNSKTVGGETVGGRIFICDTANSRILTFSTDGKFLSEIGQPKSELIDATSVYSPTAVAVDRYDRLYVVDRNSQNGIVVMTDTGVFTGYIGAQKVDVSFWEKIWRRFRTEEQKELSENFISTAYNNITLAGDFIYATIALEDGKIQSAIQNKDKSGDNAPVKMLNAAGSELMRRNGFYPPSGEIDFMGEINALQGTFITGPSKIVDVAVGPESTWSIIDQKRSKVFTYDFDGNLLFAFGDKGDLLGNISENSLRAIDYQGDAMLLLDNSEKASFTVYQRTEYGDVLIQAIENQNNRQFDEAINDWTEILKRNSNFDAAYIGIGNAMYENKQYAEAVEQYKLAYDTVNYSQAYSELRQNWISSYLWTLPIILFVIIFALSKFLNYAKKVNKRVSVTSGKRTYGQELLFAFHLIMHPFDGFWDLKHEKRGSVRAGSTFLLIAIIAFYYNSIGSGYVTNPEAKYTTLLGAITGICVPLALWIISNWCLTTLFDGEGSMKDIYIACTYSLLPLVMTLIPATIASNFILANEIKTVSLITTLGLIWMGMLIFFGTMVTHDYTIGKNVITVIATLAGMIAIMFIAILFSTLLGKLVSFITNIVTELQYRF
;
A
#
# COMPACT_ATOMS: atom_id res chain seq x y z
N MET A 1 -31.98 16.70 60.79
CA MET A 1 -30.96 17.45 60.01
C MET A 1 -29.90 16.56 59.36
N LYS A 2 -29.19 15.65 60.06
CA LYS A 2 -28.10 14.83 59.42
C LYS A 2 -28.53 13.94 58.22
N LYS A 3 -29.76 13.37 58.23
CA LYS A 3 -30.27 12.56 57.11
C LYS A 3 -30.64 13.41 55.88
N ALA A 4 -31.13 14.63 56.06
CA ALA A 4 -31.46 15.52 54.98
C ALA A 4 -30.20 16.06 54.27
N THR A 5 -29.14 16.36 55.05
CA THR A 5 -27.85 16.75 54.51
C THR A 5 -27.18 15.63 53.71
N SER A 6 -27.26 14.37 54.17
CA SER A 6 -26.71 13.23 53.43
C SER A 6 -27.43 12.98 52.09
N ILE A 7 -28.77 13.13 52.06
CA ILE A 7 -29.56 12.99 50.83
C ILE A 7 -29.23 14.13 49.86
N LEU A 8 -29.05 15.37 50.36
CA LEU A 8 -28.68 16.51 49.56
C LEU A 8 -27.24 16.37 48.94
N CYS A 9 -26.30 15.85 49.75
CA CYS A 9 -24.94 15.55 49.26
C CYS A 9 -24.94 14.43 48.22
N ILE A 10 -25.73 13.37 48.39
CA ILE A 10 -25.85 12.30 47.40
C ILE A 10 -26.52 12.82 46.14
N ALA A 11 -27.59 13.61 46.24
CA ALA A 11 -28.23 14.24 45.08
C ALA A 11 -27.26 15.19 44.33
N PHE A 12 -26.47 15.97 45.05
CA PHE A 12 -25.46 16.87 44.46
C PHE A 12 -24.34 16.10 43.76
N VAL A 13 -23.86 14.99 44.35
CA VAL A 13 -22.86 14.11 43.71
C VAL A 13 -23.44 13.44 42.46
N VAL A 14 -24.70 12.99 42.51
CA VAL A 14 -25.37 12.40 41.31
C VAL A 14 -25.59 13.48 40.23
N ILE A 15 -25.96 14.70 40.60
CA ILE A 15 -26.09 15.81 39.65
C ILE A 15 -24.72 16.23 39.11
N MET A 16 -23.66 16.24 39.93
CA MET A 16 -22.29 16.46 39.43
C MET A 16 -21.80 15.34 38.49
N LEU A 17 -22.12 14.08 38.78
CA LEU A 17 -21.81 12.95 37.91
C LEU A 17 -22.61 12.98 36.60
N LEU A 18 -23.83 13.52 36.62
CA LEU A 18 -24.65 13.74 35.41
C LEU A 18 -24.27 15.00 34.64
N ALA A 19 -23.55 15.95 35.24
CA ALA A 19 -23.10 17.19 34.62
C ALA A 19 -21.66 17.14 34.11
N LEU A 20 -20.94 16.06 34.36
CA LEU A 20 -19.69 15.83 33.64
C LEU A 20 -20.07 15.53 32.17
N PRO A 21 -19.50 16.26 31.18
CA PRO A 21 -19.60 15.81 29.81
C PRO A 21 -18.89 14.45 29.76
N ILE A 22 -19.68 13.38 29.81
CA ILE A 22 -19.19 12.06 29.46
C ILE A 22 -18.97 12.15 27.95
N ASN A 23 -17.78 12.55 27.51
CA ASN A 23 -17.31 12.17 26.20
C ASN A 23 -17.26 10.65 26.27
N ALA A 24 -18.33 9.99 25.87
CA ALA A 24 -18.34 8.54 25.69
C ALA A 24 -17.22 8.25 24.71
N ALA A 25 -16.16 7.59 25.19
CA ALA A 25 -15.10 7.13 24.32
C ALA A 25 -15.73 6.19 23.28
N THR A 26 -15.40 6.36 22.02
CA THR A 26 -15.80 5.43 20.97
C THR A 26 -15.37 4.01 21.34
N PRO A 27 -16.17 2.98 21.02
CA PRO A 27 -15.83 1.59 21.36
C PRO A 27 -14.69 1.02 20.51
N TYR A 28 -14.12 1.81 19.61
CA TYR A 28 -12.98 1.54 18.74
C TYR A 28 -11.93 2.64 18.88
N TYR A 29 -10.77 2.46 18.28
CA TYR A 29 -9.81 3.54 18.09
C TYR A 29 -9.63 3.88 16.61
N THR A 30 -9.43 5.17 16.36
CA THR A 30 -9.13 5.68 15.02
C THR A 30 -7.61 5.77 14.85
N TYR A 31 -7.09 5.37 13.68
CA TYR A 31 -5.67 5.32 13.42
C TYR A 31 -5.30 5.59 11.96
N THR A 32 -4.04 5.86 11.73
CA THR A 32 -3.37 5.89 10.43
C THR A 32 -2.12 5.01 10.47
N TYR A 33 -1.41 4.83 9.35
CA TYR A 33 -0.17 4.05 9.34
C TYR A 33 1.04 4.95 9.21
N ALA A 34 2.07 4.68 10.02
CA ALA A 34 3.40 5.18 9.77
C ALA A 34 4.06 4.46 8.58
N ILE A 35 5.14 5.03 8.05
CA ILE A 35 5.91 4.46 6.93
C ILE A 35 6.42 3.03 7.19
N ASN A 36 6.67 2.67 8.45
CA ASN A 36 7.11 1.33 8.87
C ASN A 36 5.95 0.33 9.07
N GLY A 37 4.70 0.78 8.92
CA GLY A 37 3.50 -0.04 9.07
C GLY A 37 2.95 -0.14 10.49
N THR A 38 3.48 0.62 11.44
CA THR A 38 2.86 0.71 12.77
C THR A 38 1.63 1.61 12.70
N ASP A 39 0.58 1.22 13.39
CA ASP A 39 -0.61 2.02 13.59
C ASP A 39 -0.31 3.21 14.51
N LEU A 40 -0.71 4.40 14.08
CA LEU A 40 -0.60 5.65 14.82
C LEU A 40 -2.01 6.13 15.18
N ARG A 41 -2.27 6.24 16.48
CA ARG A 41 -3.59 6.71 16.94
C ARG A 41 -3.87 8.13 16.42
N SER A 42 -5.08 8.30 15.90
CA SER A 42 -5.62 9.56 15.38
C SER A 42 -6.86 9.96 16.19
N PRO A 43 -7.20 11.27 16.26
CA PRO A 43 -8.53 11.68 16.73
C PRO A 43 -9.64 11.06 15.86
N ASP A 44 -10.82 10.84 16.46
CA ASP A 44 -11.94 10.29 15.73
C ASP A 44 -12.47 11.30 14.71
N ALA A 45 -12.44 10.95 13.42
CA ALA A 45 -13.02 11.75 12.36
C ALA A 45 -14.53 11.55 12.26
N TYR A 46 -15.01 10.36 12.63
CA TYR A 46 -16.42 9.99 12.71
C TYR A 46 -16.71 9.33 14.04
N VAL A 47 -17.91 9.58 14.58
CA VAL A 47 -18.40 8.96 15.80
C VAL A 47 -19.81 8.41 15.58
N PRO A 48 -20.19 7.28 16.19
CA PRO A 48 -21.53 6.71 16.01
C PRO A 48 -22.57 7.61 16.69
N ASP A 49 -23.61 7.93 15.93
CA ASP A 49 -24.76 8.71 16.44
C ASP A 49 -25.91 7.78 16.85
N ARG A 50 -26.32 6.92 15.95
CA ARG A 50 -27.46 6.01 16.17
C ARG A 50 -27.39 4.77 15.32
N GLU A 51 -28.07 3.73 15.79
CA GLU A 51 -28.40 2.54 15.02
C GLU A 51 -29.85 2.65 14.51
N VAL A 52 -30.04 2.42 13.21
CA VAL A 52 -31.34 2.47 12.53
C VAL A 52 -31.74 1.04 12.19
N ASN A 53 -32.60 0.47 13.01
CA ASN A 53 -33.19 -0.85 12.83
C ASN A 53 -34.62 -0.76 12.29
N SER A 54 -35.27 -1.87 12.07
CA SER A 54 -36.63 -1.97 11.49
C SER A 54 -37.68 -1.24 12.32
N GLU A 55 -37.54 -1.22 13.65
CA GLU A 55 -38.44 -0.50 14.54
C GLU A 55 -38.25 1.02 14.42
N TYR A 56 -36.99 1.49 14.39
CA TYR A 56 -36.68 2.90 14.18
C TYR A 56 -37.21 3.39 12.82
N MET A 57 -37.05 2.61 11.76
CA MET A 57 -37.57 2.93 10.44
C MET A 57 -39.10 3.01 10.42
N GLY A 58 -39.80 2.30 11.32
CA GLY A 58 -41.24 2.20 11.38
C GLY A 58 -41.84 1.20 10.36
N ILE A 59 -41.04 0.25 9.89
CA ILE A 59 -41.46 -0.79 8.94
C ILE A 59 -42.43 -1.77 9.60
N THR A 60 -42.27 -2.04 10.88
CA THR A 60 -43.08 -2.97 11.66
C THR A 60 -44.37 -2.32 12.21
N ASP A 61 -44.56 -1.02 12.04
CA ASP A 61 -45.76 -0.29 12.48
C ASP A 61 -46.89 -0.39 11.44
N VAL A 62 -47.83 -1.28 11.71
CA VAL A 62 -49.02 -1.52 10.83
C VAL A 62 -49.86 -0.25 10.64
N ASN A 63 -49.95 0.65 11.66
CA ASN A 63 -50.67 1.88 11.54
C ASN A 63 -50.04 2.84 10.53
N LYS A 64 -48.71 2.94 10.58
CA LYS A 64 -47.94 3.72 9.61
C LYS A 64 -48.04 3.13 8.20
N LEU A 65 -48.03 1.81 8.04
CA LEU A 65 -48.23 1.15 6.76
C LEU A 65 -49.66 1.39 6.23
N ARG A 66 -50.65 1.42 7.11
CA ARG A 66 -52.06 1.74 6.73
C ARG A 66 -52.19 3.17 6.22
N GLU A 67 -51.42 4.13 6.77
CA GLU A 67 -51.40 5.51 6.26
C GLU A 67 -50.75 5.59 4.87
N LEU A 68 -49.71 4.82 4.63
CA LEU A 68 -48.99 4.79 3.34
C LEU A 68 -49.72 3.99 2.27
N TYR A 69 -50.45 2.93 2.65
CA TYR A 69 -51.13 1.99 1.77
C TYR A 69 -52.61 1.80 2.20
N PRO A 70 -53.45 2.83 2.06
CA PRO A 70 -54.84 2.79 2.57
C PRO A 70 -55.72 1.75 1.87
N ASP A 71 -55.35 1.33 0.66
CA ASP A 71 -56.13 0.39 -0.18
C ASP A 71 -55.81 -1.09 0.13
N LEU A 72 -54.78 -1.39 0.93
CA LEU A 72 -54.41 -2.75 1.27
C LEU A 72 -55.24 -3.31 2.43
N SER A 73 -55.52 -4.60 2.36
CA SER A 73 -56.20 -5.35 3.42
C SER A 73 -55.28 -5.49 4.67
N GLU A 74 -55.88 -5.77 5.83
CA GLU A 74 -55.14 -6.00 7.08
C GLU A 74 -54.12 -7.14 6.95
N GLU A 75 -54.44 -8.19 6.21
CA GLU A 75 -53.54 -9.34 5.96
C GLU A 75 -52.34 -8.93 5.11
N GLU A 76 -52.52 -8.12 4.08
CA GLU A 76 -51.48 -7.59 3.22
C GLU A 76 -50.57 -6.60 3.99
N LEU A 77 -51.15 -5.77 4.84
CA LEU A 77 -50.38 -4.86 5.71
C LEU A 77 -49.50 -5.62 6.71
N LEU A 78 -50.05 -6.68 7.30
CA LEU A 78 -49.27 -7.55 8.22
C LEU A 78 -48.15 -8.29 7.46
N ALA A 79 -48.39 -8.71 6.23
CA ALA A 79 -47.38 -9.33 5.38
C ALA A 79 -46.23 -8.36 5.03
N LYS A 80 -46.50 -7.06 4.91
CA LYS A 80 -45.48 -6.01 4.70
C LYS A 80 -44.79 -5.58 6.01
N ALA A 81 -45.47 -5.70 7.15
CA ALA A 81 -44.96 -5.29 8.49
C ALA A 81 -43.89 -6.22 9.07
N VAL A 82 -43.05 -6.78 8.24
CA VAL A 82 -41.97 -7.67 8.67
C VAL A 82 -40.64 -6.91 8.81
N PRO A 83 -39.79 -7.22 9.79
CA PRO A 83 -38.50 -6.57 9.93
C PRO A 83 -37.61 -6.85 8.71
N VAL A 84 -36.62 -5.98 8.47
CA VAL A 84 -35.55 -6.23 7.51
C VAL A 84 -34.82 -7.52 7.91
N LYS A 85 -34.51 -8.36 6.92
CA LYS A 85 -33.96 -9.69 7.20
C LYS A 85 -32.53 -9.85 6.72
N THR A 86 -32.27 -9.54 5.47
CA THR A 86 -30.96 -9.71 4.87
C THR A 86 -30.61 -8.47 4.05
N PRO A 87 -30.19 -7.37 4.70
CA PRO A 87 -29.78 -6.18 3.99
C PRO A 87 -28.48 -6.43 3.23
N THR A 88 -28.47 -6.10 1.93
CA THR A 88 -27.33 -6.36 1.04
C THR A 88 -26.66 -5.11 0.53
N ASP A 89 -27.42 -4.02 0.33
CA ASP A 89 -26.93 -2.78 -0.22
C ASP A 89 -27.69 -1.57 0.33
N ILE A 90 -27.04 -0.40 0.32
CA ILE A 90 -27.59 0.88 0.76
C ILE A 90 -27.18 1.98 -0.21
N ALA A 91 -28.11 2.85 -0.59
CA ALA A 91 -27.82 4.00 -1.44
C ALA A 91 -28.57 5.23 -0.97
N VAL A 92 -28.01 6.41 -1.24
CA VAL A 92 -28.56 7.72 -0.84
C VAL A 92 -28.80 8.57 -2.09
N ASP A 93 -29.95 9.23 -2.16
CA ASP A 93 -30.27 10.15 -3.26
C ASP A 93 -29.86 11.61 -2.95
N GLU A 94 -29.98 12.48 -3.97
CA GLU A 94 -29.68 13.92 -3.83
C GLU A 94 -30.54 14.65 -2.79
N ASN A 95 -31.72 14.11 -2.45
CA ASN A 95 -32.62 14.62 -1.42
C ASN A 95 -32.35 14.02 -0.04
N LYS A 96 -31.25 13.24 0.10
CA LYS A 96 -30.87 12.52 1.32
C LYS A 96 -31.85 11.41 1.73
N ASN A 97 -32.72 10.93 0.84
CA ASN A 97 -33.48 9.72 1.11
C ASN A 97 -32.55 8.50 1.03
N VAL A 98 -32.81 7.50 1.86
CA VAL A 98 -31.98 6.31 1.99
C VAL A 98 -32.76 5.10 1.48
N TYR A 99 -32.11 4.27 0.68
CA TYR A 99 -32.70 3.07 0.08
C TYR A 99 -31.91 1.86 0.55
N VAL A 100 -32.62 0.90 1.15
CA VAL A 100 -32.02 -0.35 1.70
C VAL A 100 -32.59 -1.54 0.95
N VAL A 101 -31.72 -2.35 0.39
CA VAL A 101 -32.11 -3.61 -0.27
C VAL A 101 -32.28 -4.68 0.77
N ASP A 102 -33.49 -5.22 0.90
CA ASP A 102 -33.86 -6.31 1.83
C ASP A 102 -34.11 -7.60 1.01
N ARG A 103 -33.01 -8.32 0.74
CA ARG A 103 -32.94 -9.42 -0.21
C ARG A 103 -33.94 -10.53 0.07
N ASP A 104 -33.93 -11.08 1.29
CA ASP A 104 -34.73 -12.26 1.64
C ASP A 104 -36.23 -11.94 1.85
N ASN A 105 -36.59 -10.66 1.95
CA ASN A 105 -37.97 -10.20 1.90
C ASN A 105 -38.40 -9.70 0.49
N ASN A 106 -37.51 -9.86 -0.51
CA ASN A 106 -37.75 -9.50 -1.92
C ASN A 106 -38.23 -8.04 -2.09
N ARG A 107 -37.59 -7.08 -1.43
CA ARG A 107 -38.00 -5.67 -1.44
C ARG A 107 -36.83 -4.70 -1.36
N VAL A 108 -37.10 -3.45 -1.75
CA VAL A 108 -36.28 -2.28 -1.43
C VAL A 108 -37.09 -1.34 -0.57
N VAL A 109 -36.50 -0.93 0.57
CA VAL A 109 -37.12 -0.02 1.54
C VAL A 109 -36.58 1.38 1.30
N ALA A 110 -37.47 2.34 0.98
CA ALA A 110 -37.15 3.75 0.85
C ALA A 110 -37.48 4.50 2.15
N LEU A 111 -36.49 5.22 2.67
CA LEU A 111 -36.58 6.00 3.90
C LEU A 111 -36.45 7.50 3.57
N ASP A 112 -37.04 8.34 4.39
CA ASP A 112 -36.85 9.78 4.33
C ASP A 112 -35.47 10.20 4.90
N PRO A 113 -35.10 11.49 4.82
CA PRO A 113 -33.80 11.96 5.37
C PRO A 113 -33.62 11.76 6.89
N TYR A 114 -34.70 11.44 7.61
CA TYR A 114 -34.70 11.13 9.05
C TYR A 114 -34.80 9.63 9.33
N TYR A 115 -34.60 8.81 8.28
CA TYR A 115 -34.62 7.34 8.33
C TYR A 115 -35.99 6.75 8.68
N LYS A 116 -37.10 7.45 8.35
CA LYS A 116 -38.44 6.94 8.50
C LYS A 116 -38.97 6.40 7.18
N LEU A 117 -39.77 5.35 7.26
CA LEU A 117 -40.37 4.69 6.09
C LEU A 117 -41.12 5.68 5.21
N LYS A 118 -40.76 5.76 3.93
CA LYS A 118 -41.40 6.55 2.89
C LYS A 118 -42.26 5.68 1.98
N PHE A 119 -41.70 4.61 1.43
CA PHE A 119 -42.38 3.58 0.67
C PHE A 119 -41.57 2.30 0.58
N ILE A 120 -42.21 1.21 0.09
CA ILE A 120 -41.56 -0.09 -0.15
C ILE A 120 -41.77 -0.45 -1.61
N ILE A 121 -40.70 -0.88 -2.31
CA ILE A 121 -40.78 -1.48 -3.64
C ILE A 121 -40.63 -3.00 -3.45
N ASP A 122 -41.73 -3.73 -3.64
CA ASP A 122 -41.78 -5.21 -3.58
C ASP A 122 -42.54 -5.78 -4.76
N THR A 123 -43.71 -5.19 -5.07
CA THR A 123 -44.56 -5.51 -6.17
C THR A 123 -44.86 -4.26 -6.99
N PHE A 124 -45.00 -4.41 -8.31
CA PHE A 124 -45.20 -3.30 -9.21
C PHE A 124 -46.02 -3.75 -10.45
N GLU A 125 -46.67 -2.81 -11.09
CA GLU A 125 -47.34 -3.05 -12.39
C GLU A 125 -46.29 -2.86 -13.51
N ASN A 126 -46.05 -3.92 -14.28
CA ASN A 126 -45.11 -3.88 -15.41
C ASN A 126 -45.74 -3.21 -16.66
N VAL A 127 -44.93 -3.03 -17.71
CA VAL A 127 -45.34 -2.37 -18.98
C VAL A 127 -46.56 -3.02 -19.64
N ASN A 128 -46.91 -4.26 -19.33
CA ASN A 128 -48.03 -5.00 -19.87
C ASN A 128 -49.28 -4.92 -18.98
N GLY A 129 -49.25 -4.16 -17.89
CA GLY A 129 -50.33 -4.07 -16.93
C GLY A 129 -50.46 -5.26 -15.98
N ASN A 130 -49.46 -6.13 -15.93
CA ASN A 130 -49.43 -7.28 -15.02
C ASN A 130 -48.69 -6.93 -13.72
N ILE A 131 -49.15 -7.47 -12.60
CA ILE A 131 -48.46 -7.36 -11.32
C ILE A 131 -47.24 -8.29 -11.38
N ASP A 132 -46.07 -7.73 -11.09
CA ASP A 132 -44.77 -8.40 -11.02
C ASP A 132 -44.12 -8.09 -9.68
N SER A 133 -43.06 -8.83 -9.30
CA SER A 133 -42.40 -8.69 -8.02
C SER A 133 -40.87 -8.82 -8.13
N LEU A 134 -40.16 -8.26 -7.16
CA LEU A 134 -38.73 -8.50 -6.95
C LEU A 134 -38.48 -9.93 -6.49
N ASN A 135 -37.31 -10.46 -6.81
CA ASN A 135 -36.86 -11.77 -6.37
C ASN A 135 -35.37 -11.74 -6.02
N ALA A 136 -35.05 -11.81 -4.72
CA ALA A 136 -33.71 -11.72 -4.15
C ALA A 136 -32.89 -10.55 -4.76
N PRO A 137 -33.34 -9.30 -4.66
CA PRO A 137 -32.58 -8.15 -5.12
C PRO A 137 -31.27 -8.02 -4.30
N GLU A 138 -30.17 -7.61 -4.93
CA GLU A 138 -28.89 -7.49 -4.26
C GLU A 138 -28.28 -6.09 -4.26
N GLY A 139 -28.42 -5.33 -5.34
CA GLY A 139 -27.83 -4.00 -5.48
C GLY A 139 -28.83 -2.92 -5.81
N VAL A 140 -28.57 -1.69 -5.39
CA VAL A 140 -29.35 -0.50 -5.72
C VAL A 140 -28.42 0.67 -6.05
N PHE A 141 -28.78 1.43 -7.08
CA PHE A 141 -28.08 2.66 -7.46
C PHE A 141 -29.09 3.75 -7.82
N ILE A 142 -28.77 5.00 -7.48
CA ILE A 142 -29.67 6.12 -7.71
C ILE A 142 -28.96 7.20 -8.52
N THR A 143 -29.57 7.61 -9.62
CA THR A 143 -29.07 8.75 -10.39
C THR A 143 -29.66 10.05 -9.87
N ASN A 144 -28.88 11.11 -9.90
CA ASN A 144 -29.36 12.45 -9.62
C ASN A 144 -30.29 12.95 -10.74
N SER A 145 -31.09 13.95 -10.44
CA SER A 145 -31.88 14.68 -11.46
C SER A 145 -30.93 15.38 -12.44
N LYS A 146 -31.30 15.43 -13.71
CA LYS A 146 -30.53 16.07 -14.78
C LYS A 146 -31.39 16.93 -15.66
N THR A 147 -30.83 18.00 -16.21
CA THR A 147 -31.51 18.87 -17.18
C THR A 147 -31.13 18.43 -18.60
N VAL A 148 -32.14 18.00 -19.38
CA VAL A 148 -31.97 17.59 -20.78
C VAL A 148 -32.90 18.46 -21.65
N GLY A 149 -32.34 19.20 -22.60
CA GLY A 149 -33.11 20.04 -23.51
C GLY A 149 -33.90 21.18 -22.82
N GLY A 150 -33.53 21.55 -21.57
CA GLY A 150 -34.23 22.57 -20.78
C GLY A 150 -35.33 22.01 -19.86
N GLU A 151 -35.60 20.72 -19.91
CA GLU A 151 -36.52 20.03 -18.99
C GLU A 151 -35.73 19.26 -17.92
N THR A 152 -36.19 19.31 -16.67
CA THR A 152 -35.58 18.55 -15.58
C THR A 152 -36.17 17.15 -15.55
N VAL A 153 -35.34 16.15 -15.83
CA VAL A 153 -35.64 14.72 -15.66
C VAL A 153 -35.26 14.34 -14.25
N GLY A 154 -36.20 13.84 -13.46
CA GLY A 154 -35.95 13.38 -12.09
C GLY A 154 -34.96 12.22 -12.00
N GLY A 155 -34.39 12.02 -10.85
CA GLY A 155 -33.55 10.88 -10.56
C GLY A 155 -34.29 9.54 -10.76
N ARG A 156 -33.54 8.47 -10.98
CA ARG A 156 -34.05 7.11 -11.17
C ARG A 156 -33.38 6.14 -10.22
N ILE A 157 -34.13 5.16 -9.75
CA ILE A 157 -33.69 4.07 -8.91
C ILE A 157 -33.45 2.86 -9.81
N PHE A 158 -32.25 2.30 -9.80
CA PHE A 158 -31.88 1.06 -10.51
C PHE A 158 -31.73 -0.05 -9.49
N ILE A 159 -32.44 -1.15 -9.65
CA ILE A 159 -32.42 -2.31 -8.72
C ILE A 159 -31.95 -3.53 -9.50
N CYS A 160 -30.91 -4.18 -9.00
CA CYS A 160 -30.45 -5.49 -9.46
C CYS A 160 -31.41 -6.56 -8.93
N ASP A 161 -32.39 -6.99 -9.73
CA ASP A 161 -33.32 -8.07 -9.44
C ASP A 161 -32.67 -9.41 -9.81
N THR A 162 -31.71 -9.81 -8.96
CA THR A 162 -30.66 -10.79 -9.25
C THR A 162 -31.20 -12.17 -9.63
N ALA A 163 -32.15 -12.70 -8.85
CA ALA A 163 -32.72 -14.03 -9.15
C ALA A 163 -33.60 -14.05 -10.36
N ASN A 164 -34.14 -12.91 -10.79
CA ASN A 164 -34.90 -12.75 -12.03
C ASN A 164 -34.00 -12.37 -13.22
N SER A 165 -32.68 -12.27 -13.03
CA SER A 165 -31.71 -11.99 -14.09
C SER A 165 -31.99 -10.70 -14.87
N ARG A 166 -32.40 -9.63 -14.18
CA ARG A 166 -32.75 -8.35 -14.74
C ARG A 166 -32.38 -7.17 -13.86
N ILE A 167 -32.38 -5.97 -14.43
CA ILE A 167 -32.30 -4.70 -13.73
C ILE A 167 -33.62 -3.96 -13.94
N LEU A 168 -34.21 -3.49 -12.85
CA LEU A 168 -35.48 -2.73 -12.88
C LEU A 168 -35.18 -1.26 -12.62
N THR A 169 -35.88 -0.39 -13.30
CA THR A 169 -35.76 1.06 -13.13
C THR A 169 -37.08 1.64 -12.60
N PHE A 170 -36.96 2.43 -11.54
CA PHE A 170 -38.10 3.15 -10.92
C PHE A 170 -37.79 4.65 -10.84
N SER A 171 -38.86 5.46 -10.76
CA SER A 171 -38.72 6.86 -10.34
C SER A 171 -38.38 6.95 -8.84
N THR A 172 -37.91 8.10 -8.37
CA THR A 172 -37.67 8.36 -6.94
C THR A 172 -38.92 8.37 -6.07
N ASP A 173 -40.11 8.27 -6.69
CA ASP A 173 -41.40 8.07 -6.03
C ASP A 173 -41.85 6.60 -6.01
N GLY A 174 -40.98 5.68 -6.46
CA GLY A 174 -41.26 4.23 -6.45
C GLY A 174 -42.15 3.73 -7.61
N LYS A 175 -42.39 4.52 -8.68
CA LYS A 175 -43.14 4.08 -9.84
C LYS A 175 -42.22 3.37 -10.83
N PHE A 176 -42.65 2.21 -11.32
CA PHE A 176 -41.93 1.43 -12.33
C PHE A 176 -41.79 2.21 -13.64
N LEU A 177 -40.62 2.18 -14.25
CA LEU A 177 -40.28 2.86 -15.50
C LEU A 177 -39.92 1.88 -16.61
N SER A 178 -38.93 0.97 -16.35
CA SER A 178 -38.47 0.05 -17.38
C SER A 178 -37.78 -1.18 -16.76
N GLU A 179 -37.64 -2.21 -17.60
CA GLU A 179 -36.92 -3.45 -17.30
C GLU A 179 -35.82 -3.65 -18.32
N ILE A 180 -34.64 -4.06 -17.83
CA ILE A 180 -33.45 -4.35 -18.62
C ILE A 180 -33.02 -5.77 -18.31
N GLY A 181 -33.22 -6.69 -19.23
CA GLY A 181 -32.83 -8.09 -19.09
C GLY A 181 -31.36 -8.32 -19.46
N GLN A 182 -31.01 -9.61 -19.57
CA GLN A 182 -29.65 -10.02 -19.97
C GLN A 182 -29.28 -9.42 -21.33
N PRO A 183 -28.14 -8.73 -21.43
CA PRO A 183 -27.67 -8.19 -22.70
C PRO A 183 -27.31 -9.31 -23.67
N LYS A 184 -27.62 -9.12 -24.96
CA LYS A 184 -27.36 -10.09 -26.03
C LYS A 184 -26.14 -9.68 -26.83
N SER A 185 -25.10 -10.56 -26.85
CA SER A 185 -23.88 -10.35 -27.65
C SER A 185 -23.23 -11.70 -27.95
N GLU A 186 -22.50 -11.80 -29.04
CA GLU A 186 -21.63 -12.97 -29.34
C GLU A 186 -20.48 -13.13 -28.32
N LEU A 187 -20.14 -12.06 -27.59
CA LEU A 187 -19.11 -12.05 -26.55
C LEU A 187 -19.62 -12.57 -25.20
N ILE A 188 -20.93 -12.77 -25.06
CA ILE A 188 -21.55 -13.31 -23.84
C ILE A 188 -21.92 -14.76 -24.10
N ASP A 189 -21.40 -15.66 -23.27
CA ASP A 189 -21.76 -17.07 -23.38
C ASP A 189 -23.27 -17.26 -23.19
N ALA A 190 -23.95 -17.78 -24.21
CA ALA A 190 -25.38 -17.99 -24.18
C ALA A 190 -25.84 -18.99 -23.09
N THR A 191 -24.92 -19.77 -22.54
CA THR A 191 -25.17 -20.71 -21.42
C THR A 191 -24.93 -20.09 -20.04
N SER A 192 -24.36 -18.89 -19.99
CA SER A 192 -24.10 -18.17 -18.72
C SER A 192 -25.40 -17.62 -18.16
N VAL A 193 -25.64 -17.87 -16.88
CA VAL A 193 -26.77 -17.27 -16.14
C VAL A 193 -26.39 -15.84 -15.76
N TYR A 194 -27.16 -14.87 -16.25
CA TYR A 194 -26.96 -13.46 -15.88
C TYR A 194 -27.43 -13.23 -14.43
N SER A 195 -26.55 -12.77 -13.57
CA SER A 195 -26.83 -12.53 -12.14
C SER A 195 -26.27 -11.16 -11.73
N PRO A 196 -26.97 -10.05 -12.08
CA PRO A 196 -26.52 -8.70 -11.73
C PRO A 196 -26.56 -8.51 -10.22
N THR A 197 -25.43 -8.12 -9.61
CA THR A 197 -25.31 -7.92 -8.16
C THR A 197 -25.10 -6.47 -7.77
N ALA A 198 -24.51 -5.66 -8.65
CA ALA A 198 -24.36 -4.23 -8.46
C ALA A 198 -24.44 -3.52 -9.79
N VAL A 199 -24.92 -2.28 -9.78
CA VAL A 199 -25.09 -1.43 -10.96
C VAL A 199 -24.69 0.00 -10.62
N ALA A 200 -24.05 0.68 -11.58
CA ALA A 200 -23.86 2.12 -11.55
C ALA A 200 -24.23 2.70 -12.91
N VAL A 201 -24.73 3.94 -12.93
CA VAL A 201 -25.23 4.58 -14.15
C VAL A 201 -24.61 5.96 -14.27
N ASP A 202 -23.99 6.23 -15.41
CA ASP A 202 -23.35 7.52 -15.65
C ASP A 202 -24.34 8.60 -16.17
N ARG A 203 -23.83 9.82 -16.31
CA ARG A 203 -24.63 10.96 -16.81
C ARG A 203 -25.15 10.80 -18.24
N TYR A 204 -24.60 9.84 -18.99
CA TYR A 204 -25.01 9.50 -20.35
C TYR A 204 -25.97 8.31 -20.42
N ASP A 205 -26.47 7.86 -19.27
CA ASP A 205 -27.36 6.70 -19.12
C ASP A 205 -26.69 5.36 -19.51
N ARG A 206 -25.38 5.25 -19.49
CA ARG A 206 -24.70 3.96 -19.64
C ARG A 206 -24.70 3.23 -18.31
N LEU A 207 -25.08 1.97 -18.36
CA LEU A 207 -25.08 1.07 -17.20
C LEU A 207 -23.75 0.32 -17.15
N TYR A 208 -23.18 0.30 -15.98
CA TYR A 208 -22.02 -0.51 -15.59
C TYR A 208 -22.52 -1.54 -14.60
N VAL A 209 -22.45 -2.82 -14.97
CA VAL A 209 -23.06 -3.90 -14.17
C VAL A 209 -22.02 -4.93 -13.76
N VAL A 210 -22.00 -5.23 -12.48
CA VAL A 210 -21.28 -6.36 -11.92
C VAL A 210 -22.21 -7.57 -12.04
N ASP A 211 -21.83 -8.50 -12.90
CA ASP A 211 -22.47 -9.82 -13.02
C ASP A 211 -21.63 -10.84 -12.27
N ARG A 212 -22.23 -11.51 -11.28
CA ARG A 212 -21.55 -12.52 -10.44
C ARG A 212 -20.87 -13.62 -11.25
N ASN A 213 -21.43 -13.97 -12.39
CA ASN A 213 -20.95 -15.06 -13.23
C ASN A 213 -20.02 -14.58 -14.35
N SER A 214 -19.83 -13.26 -14.51
CA SER A 214 -18.94 -12.70 -15.51
C SER A 214 -17.48 -12.79 -15.04
N GLN A 215 -16.62 -13.37 -15.86
CA GLN A 215 -15.17 -13.39 -15.67
C GLN A 215 -14.44 -12.35 -16.51
N ASN A 216 -15.16 -11.66 -17.39
CA ASN A 216 -14.59 -10.71 -18.35
C ASN A 216 -14.54 -9.27 -17.85
N GLY A 217 -14.91 -9.03 -16.59
CA GLY A 217 -14.97 -7.70 -15.98
C GLY A 217 -16.40 -7.16 -15.84
N ILE A 218 -16.52 -5.84 -15.79
CA ILE A 218 -17.78 -5.11 -15.63
C ILE A 218 -18.47 -5.02 -16.99
N VAL A 219 -19.74 -5.42 -17.05
CA VAL A 219 -20.58 -5.34 -18.26
C VAL A 219 -21.00 -3.89 -18.48
N VAL A 220 -20.80 -3.38 -19.68
CA VAL A 220 -21.27 -2.04 -20.08
C VAL A 220 -22.38 -2.18 -21.09
N MET A 221 -23.52 -1.51 -20.81
CA MET A 221 -24.68 -1.49 -21.70
C MET A 221 -25.37 -0.13 -21.68
N THR A 222 -26.22 0.10 -22.65
CA THR A 222 -27.14 1.27 -22.68
C THR A 222 -28.32 1.06 -21.73
N ASP A 223 -29.07 2.12 -21.45
CA ASP A 223 -30.35 2.07 -20.70
C ASP A 223 -31.45 1.24 -21.39
N THR A 224 -31.26 0.89 -22.66
CA THR A 224 -32.13 -0.03 -23.43
C THR A 224 -31.61 -1.47 -23.44
N GLY A 225 -30.52 -1.78 -22.69
CA GLY A 225 -29.98 -3.13 -22.59
C GLY A 225 -29.07 -3.56 -23.77
N VAL A 226 -28.66 -2.62 -24.63
CA VAL A 226 -27.76 -2.94 -25.74
C VAL A 226 -26.33 -3.06 -25.17
N PHE A 227 -25.71 -4.23 -25.33
CA PHE A 227 -24.35 -4.48 -24.91
C PHE A 227 -23.33 -3.60 -25.66
N THR A 228 -22.46 -2.93 -24.92
CA THR A 228 -21.42 -2.05 -25.48
C THR A 228 -20.03 -2.67 -25.35
N GLY A 229 -19.78 -3.45 -24.30
CA GLY A 229 -18.48 -4.08 -24.06
C GLY A 229 -18.26 -4.48 -22.60
N TYR A 230 -17.03 -4.89 -22.33
CA TYR A 230 -16.53 -5.12 -20.96
C TYR A 230 -15.44 -4.11 -20.63
N ILE A 231 -15.38 -3.67 -19.38
CA ILE A 231 -14.30 -2.84 -18.85
C ILE A 231 -13.67 -3.48 -17.62
N GLY A 232 -12.42 -3.09 -17.31
CA GLY A 232 -11.75 -3.52 -16.10
C GLY A 232 -11.19 -4.96 -16.15
N ALA A 233 -11.21 -5.65 -17.31
CA ALA A 233 -10.56 -6.94 -17.46
C ALA A 233 -9.04 -6.82 -17.19
N GLN A 234 -8.50 -7.67 -16.32
CA GLN A 234 -7.07 -7.67 -16.02
C GLN A 234 -6.27 -8.18 -17.21
N LYS A 235 -5.28 -7.40 -17.64
CA LYS A 235 -4.26 -7.87 -18.60
C LYS A 235 -3.38 -8.88 -17.89
N VAL A 236 -3.23 -10.08 -18.47
CA VAL A 236 -2.27 -11.06 -18.00
C VAL A 236 -0.86 -10.52 -18.23
N ASP A 237 -0.14 -10.20 -17.18
CA ASP A 237 1.27 -9.83 -17.31
C ASP A 237 2.08 -11.12 -17.54
N VAL A 238 2.36 -11.36 -18.82
CA VAL A 238 3.09 -12.56 -19.27
C VAL A 238 4.56 -12.35 -18.95
N SER A 239 5.17 -13.28 -18.20
CA SER A 239 6.58 -13.22 -17.85
C SER A 239 7.47 -13.08 -19.12
N PHE A 240 8.66 -12.46 -18.99
CA PHE A 240 9.59 -12.30 -20.10
C PHE A 240 9.88 -13.62 -20.86
N TRP A 241 10.04 -14.72 -20.13
CA TRP A 241 10.24 -16.05 -20.70
C TRP A 241 9.01 -16.55 -21.43
N GLU A 242 7.84 -16.27 -20.97
CA GLU A 242 6.59 -16.64 -21.62
C GLU A 242 6.32 -15.81 -22.87
N LYS A 243 6.72 -14.53 -22.90
CA LYS A 243 6.73 -13.69 -24.10
C LYS A 243 7.65 -14.27 -25.19
N ILE A 244 8.79 -14.82 -24.79
CA ILE A 244 9.71 -15.51 -25.71
C ILE A 244 9.09 -16.83 -26.20
N TRP A 245 8.55 -17.65 -25.31
CA TRP A 245 7.94 -18.93 -25.67
C TRP A 245 6.66 -18.76 -26.51
N ARG A 246 5.85 -17.72 -26.32
CA ARG A 246 4.70 -17.39 -27.18
C ARG A 246 5.10 -17.16 -28.64
N ARG A 247 6.31 -16.72 -28.91
CA ARG A 247 6.82 -16.53 -30.27
C ARG A 247 7.02 -17.84 -31.04
N PHE A 248 7.13 -18.94 -30.32
CA PHE A 248 7.34 -20.28 -30.87
C PHE A 248 6.11 -21.19 -30.82
N ARG A 249 4.98 -20.69 -30.28
CA ARG A 249 3.70 -21.42 -30.25
C ARG A 249 2.92 -21.24 -31.55
N THR A 250 2.18 -22.28 -31.96
CA THR A 250 1.23 -22.23 -33.09
C THR A 250 0.01 -21.38 -32.70
N GLU A 251 -0.77 -20.88 -33.68
CA GLU A 251 -1.97 -20.09 -33.45
C GLU A 251 -3.00 -20.83 -32.58
N GLU A 252 -3.22 -22.13 -32.80
CA GLU A 252 -4.10 -22.98 -31.99
C GLU A 252 -3.62 -23.07 -30.51
N GLN A 253 -2.30 -23.09 -30.28
CA GLN A 253 -1.74 -23.07 -28.93
C GLN A 253 -1.80 -21.69 -28.27
N LYS A 254 -1.87 -20.62 -29.05
CA LYS A 254 -2.07 -19.25 -28.54
C LYS A 254 -3.52 -19.06 -28.09
N GLU A 255 -4.50 -19.50 -28.86
CA GLU A 255 -5.93 -19.42 -28.51
C GLU A 255 -6.24 -20.23 -27.25
N LEU A 256 -5.67 -21.41 -27.08
CA LEU A 256 -5.80 -22.23 -25.85
C LEU A 256 -5.05 -21.65 -24.63
N SER A 257 -4.17 -20.69 -24.82
CA SER A 257 -3.34 -20.11 -23.75
C SER A 257 -3.76 -18.69 -23.33
N GLU A 258 -4.82 -18.14 -23.88
CA GLU A 258 -5.45 -16.91 -23.38
C GLU A 258 -6.29 -17.23 -22.12
N ASN A 259 -5.60 -17.64 -21.08
CA ASN A 259 -6.18 -17.67 -19.75
C ASN A 259 -6.33 -16.20 -19.28
N PHE A 260 -7.51 -15.64 -19.46
CA PHE A 260 -7.91 -14.46 -18.72
C PHE A 260 -7.90 -14.83 -17.23
N ILE A 261 -7.19 -14.06 -16.43
CA ILE A 261 -7.34 -14.17 -14.97
C ILE A 261 -8.74 -13.68 -14.68
N SER A 262 -9.60 -14.59 -14.25
CA SER A 262 -10.96 -14.29 -13.78
C SER A 262 -10.88 -13.15 -12.77
N THR A 263 -11.45 -12.01 -13.11
CA THR A 263 -11.54 -10.86 -12.22
C THR A 263 -12.98 -10.77 -11.73
N ALA A 264 -13.22 -11.24 -10.53
CA ALA A 264 -14.53 -11.16 -9.89
C ALA A 264 -14.66 -9.79 -9.20
N TYR A 265 -15.46 -8.89 -9.79
CA TYR A 265 -15.87 -7.66 -9.13
C TYR A 265 -16.96 -7.96 -8.09
N ASN A 266 -16.94 -7.24 -6.96
CA ASN A 266 -17.92 -7.40 -5.88
C ASN A 266 -18.99 -6.32 -5.94
N ASN A 267 -18.52 -5.05 -5.99
CA ASN A 267 -19.37 -3.89 -5.98
C ASN A 267 -18.81 -2.78 -6.86
N ILE A 268 -19.65 -1.83 -7.20
CA ILE A 268 -19.35 -0.70 -8.06
C ILE A 268 -20.14 0.52 -7.62
N THR A 269 -19.48 1.66 -7.57
CA THR A 269 -20.12 2.97 -7.42
C THR A 269 -19.53 3.97 -8.41
N LEU A 270 -20.21 5.10 -8.60
CA LEU A 270 -19.82 6.11 -9.57
C LEU A 270 -19.84 7.49 -8.93
N ALA A 271 -18.73 8.21 -9.08
CA ALA A 271 -18.62 9.61 -8.67
C ALA A 271 -18.09 10.47 -9.83
N GLY A 272 -18.94 11.37 -10.30
CA GLY A 272 -18.66 12.15 -11.51
C GLY A 272 -18.48 11.24 -12.73
N ASP A 273 -17.27 11.24 -13.31
CA ASP A 273 -16.93 10.40 -14.48
C ASP A 273 -16.08 9.17 -14.10
N PHE A 274 -15.86 8.95 -12.81
CA PHE A 274 -15.02 7.85 -12.31
C PHE A 274 -15.85 6.73 -11.72
N ILE A 275 -15.45 5.52 -12.07
CA ILE A 275 -16.05 4.28 -11.63
C ILE A 275 -15.16 3.67 -10.56
N TYR A 276 -15.63 3.59 -9.33
CA TYR A 276 -14.96 2.89 -8.25
C TYR A 276 -15.51 1.48 -8.15
N ALA A 277 -14.63 0.50 -8.15
CA ALA A 277 -15.02 -0.90 -8.11
C ALA A 277 -14.15 -1.70 -7.15
N THR A 278 -14.76 -2.62 -6.40
CA THR A 278 -14.08 -3.56 -5.53
C THR A 278 -13.93 -4.93 -6.20
N ILE A 279 -12.83 -5.62 -5.90
CA ILE A 279 -12.45 -6.88 -6.52
C ILE A 279 -12.13 -7.92 -5.46
N ALA A 280 -12.69 -9.13 -5.62
CA ALA A 280 -12.29 -10.29 -4.84
C ALA A 280 -10.99 -10.86 -5.40
N LEU A 281 -9.87 -10.58 -4.76
CA LEU A 281 -8.57 -11.12 -5.10
C LEU A 281 -8.18 -12.25 -4.13
N GLU A 282 -7.28 -13.12 -4.59
CA GLU A 282 -6.65 -14.14 -3.74
C GLU A 282 -5.80 -13.47 -2.64
N ASP A 283 -5.92 -13.96 -1.42
CA ASP A 283 -5.22 -13.43 -0.24
C ASP A 283 -3.71 -13.27 -0.46
N GLY A 284 -3.06 -14.23 -1.12
CA GLY A 284 -1.63 -14.19 -1.41
C GLY A 284 -1.19 -13.04 -2.32
N LYS A 285 -2.05 -12.60 -3.25
CA LYS A 285 -1.77 -11.48 -4.15
C LYS A 285 -1.84 -10.15 -3.39
N ILE A 286 -2.86 -9.98 -2.55
CA ILE A 286 -3.01 -8.78 -1.72
C ILE A 286 -1.84 -8.69 -0.70
N GLN A 287 -1.49 -9.80 -0.04
CA GLN A 287 -0.35 -9.84 0.89
C GLN A 287 0.96 -9.45 0.19
N SER A 288 1.21 -9.99 -1.00
CA SER A 288 2.40 -9.64 -1.79
C SER A 288 2.42 -8.16 -2.17
N ALA A 289 1.27 -7.60 -2.56
CA ALA A 289 1.17 -6.17 -2.88
C ALA A 289 1.46 -5.27 -1.67
N ILE A 290 0.94 -5.61 -0.49
CA ILE A 290 1.19 -4.88 0.76
C ILE A 290 2.68 -4.98 1.14
N GLN A 291 3.26 -6.19 1.16
CA GLN A 291 4.67 -6.40 1.54
C GLN A 291 5.66 -5.68 0.63
N ASN A 292 5.37 -5.68 -0.67
CA ASN A 292 6.21 -5.03 -1.67
C ASN A 292 5.87 -3.54 -1.87
N LYS A 293 4.87 -3.01 -1.13
CA LYS A 293 4.34 -1.65 -1.31
C LYS A 293 4.01 -1.38 -2.79
N ASP A 294 3.35 -2.34 -3.43
CA ASP A 294 3.05 -2.31 -4.87
C ASP A 294 1.97 -1.26 -5.17
N LYS A 295 2.34 -0.26 -5.95
CA LYS A 295 1.48 0.85 -6.37
C LYS A 295 0.97 0.70 -7.81
N SER A 296 1.28 -0.41 -8.49
CA SER A 296 0.89 -0.64 -9.90
C SER A 296 -0.62 -0.75 -10.09
N GLY A 297 -1.34 -1.23 -9.06
CA GLY A 297 -2.77 -1.50 -9.14
C GLY A 297 -3.13 -2.89 -9.66
N ASP A 298 -2.17 -3.69 -10.12
CA ASP A 298 -2.45 -5.03 -10.68
C ASP A 298 -3.07 -5.97 -9.65
N ASN A 299 -2.63 -5.89 -8.39
CA ASN A 299 -3.12 -6.68 -7.26
C ASN A 299 -3.89 -5.82 -6.24
N ALA A 300 -4.51 -4.73 -6.67
CA ALA A 300 -5.28 -3.85 -5.81
C ALA A 300 -6.73 -4.34 -5.68
N PRO A 301 -7.28 -4.45 -4.46
CA PRO A 301 -8.66 -4.86 -4.22
C PRO A 301 -9.68 -3.76 -4.60
N VAL A 302 -9.22 -2.55 -4.86
CA VAL A 302 -10.05 -1.42 -5.29
C VAL A 302 -9.43 -0.77 -6.52
N LYS A 303 -10.26 -0.42 -7.50
CA LYS A 303 -9.87 0.29 -8.72
C LYS A 303 -10.74 1.49 -8.97
N MET A 304 -10.15 2.54 -9.53
CA MET A 304 -10.85 3.69 -10.09
C MET A 304 -10.65 3.68 -11.61
N LEU A 305 -11.73 3.45 -12.34
CA LEU A 305 -11.71 3.31 -13.79
C LEU A 305 -12.36 4.51 -14.45
N ASN A 306 -11.88 4.89 -15.62
CA ASN A 306 -12.64 5.77 -16.50
C ASN A 306 -13.65 4.95 -17.35
N ALA A 307 -14.49 5.63 -18.11
CA ALA A 307 -15.48 4.99 -18.98
C ALA A 307 -14.87 4.08 -20.08
N ALA A 308 -13.58 4.18 -20.37
CA ALA A 308 -12.85 3.31 -21.27
C ALA A 308 -12.21 2.10 -20.56
N GLY A 309 -12.41 1.97 -19.23
CA GLY A 309 -11.87 0.89 -18.43
C GLY A 309 -10.39 1.06 -18.05
N SER A 310 -9.80 2.25 -18.27
CA SER A 310 -8.43 2.51 -17.85
C SER A 310 -8.38 2.82 -16.35
N GLU A 311 -7.46 2.18 -15.65
CA GLU A 311 -7.18 2.40 -14.24
C GLU A 311 -6.54 3.78 -14.02
N LEU A 312 -7.12 4.61 -13.15
CA LEU A 312 -6.67 5.97 -12.86
C LEU A 312 -6.40 6.24 -11.38
N MET A 313 -6.62 5.24 -10.50
CA MET A 313 -6.45 5.43 -9.07
C MET A 313 -5.01 5.76 -8.73
N ARG A 314 -4.83 6.86 -8.03
CA ARG A 314 -3.55 7.23 -7.43
C ARG A 314 -3.33 6.43 -6.15
N ARG A 315 -2.09 6.04 -5.88
CA ARG A 315 -1.68 5.24 -4.72
C ARG A 315 -0.43 5.82 -4.10
N ASN A 316 -0.52 7.11 -3.73
CA ASN A 316 0.63 7.87 -3.23
C ASN A 316 0.98 7.53 -1.77
N GLY A 317 0.02 7.02 -0.99
CA GLY A 317 0.22 6.61 0.40
C GLY A 317 1.37 5.62 0.62
N PHE A 318 1.78 5.40 1.85
CA PHE A 318 2.89 4.48 2.19
C PHE A 318 2.62 3.05 1.78
N TYR A 319 1.35 2.64 1.84
CA TYR A 319 0.88 1.32 1.47
C TYR A 319 -0.20 1.44 0.39
N PRO A 320 -0.33 0.44 -0.49
CA PRO A 320 -1.44 0.43 -1.43
C PRO A 320 -2.77 0.39 -0.66
N PRO A 321 -3.84 1.06 -1.16
CA PRO A 321 -5.15 1.04 -0.53
C PRO A 321 -5.76 -0.37 -0.57
N SER A 322 -5.52 -1.15 0.47
CA SER A 322 -5.91 -2.56 0.56
C SER A 322 -6.58 -2.90 1.90
N GLY A 323 -6.92 -1.88 2.69
CA GLY A 323 -7.43 -2.06 4.05
C GLY A 323 -6.33 -2.27 5.07
N GLU A 324 -6.48 -3.27 5.94
CA GLU A 324 -5.52 -3.60 6.99
C GLU A 324 -4.21 -4.15 6.41
N ILE A 325 -3.11 -3.58 6.87
CA ILE A 325 -1.76 -3.97 6.42
C ILE A 325 -1.10 -5.00 7.34
N ASP A 326 -1.56 -5.13 8.59
CA ASP A 326 -1.13 -6.19 9.49
C ASP A 326 -2.02 -7.42 9.31
N PHE A 327 -1.50 -8.41 8.62
CA PHE A 327 -2.14 -9.69 8.38
C PHE A 327 -1.60 -10.83 9.26
N MET A 328 -0.71 -10.54 10.22
CA MET A 328 -0.13 -11.55 11.13
C MET A 328 -1.12 -12.03 12.18
N GLY A 329 -2.17 -11.28 12.43
CA GLY A 329 -3.32 -11.73 13.20
C GLY A 329 -3.74 -10.79 14.33
N GLU A 330 -5.01 -10.42 14.33
CA GLU A 330 -5.68 -9.88 15.51
C GLU A 330 -6.17 -11.03 16.39
N ILE A 331 -5.88 -10.93 17.69
CA ILE A 331 -6.44 -11.85 18.68
C ILE A 331 -7.83 -11.35 19.07
N ASN A 332 -8.87 -12.05 18.68
CA ASN A 332 -10.18 -11.82 19.27
C ASN A 332 -10.17 -12.40 20.68
N ALA A 333 -9.92 -11.55 21.68
CA ALA A 333 -9.79 -11.95 23.09
C ALA A 333 -11.08 -12.57 23.66
N LEU A 334 -12.25 -12.25 23.08
CA LEU A 334 -13.55 -12.75 23.56
C LEU A 334 -13.88 -14.13 23.01
N GLN A 335 -13.40 -14.47 21.80
CA GLN A 335 -13.73 -15.73 21.14
C GLN A 335 -12.54 -16.71 21.02
N GLY A 336 -11.32 -16.26 21.34
CA GLY A 336 -10.11 -17.09 21.19
C GLY A 336 -9.76 -17.39 19.73
N THR A 337 -10.32 -16.64 18.78
CA THR A 337 -10.10 -16.82 17.34
C THR A 337 -9.07 -15.81 16.84
N PHE A 338 -8.21 -16.26 15.92
CA PHE A 338 -7.27 -15.40 15.20
C PHE A 338 -7.88 -14.98 13.87
N ILE A 339 -7.90 -13.67 13.61
CA ILE A 339 -8.22 -13.14 12.29
C ILE A 339 -6.90 -12.95 11.57
N THR A 340 -6.64 -13.78 10.59
CA THR A 340 -5.40 -13.75 9.80
C THR A 340 -5.68 -13.43 8.35
N GLY A 341 -4.66 -13.01 7.63
CA GLY A 341 -4.74 -12.69 6.20
C GLY A 341 -5.20 -11.26 5.91
N PRO A 342 -5.23 -10.85 4.65
CA PRO A 342 -5.59 -9.49 4.23
C PRO A 342 -7.06 -9.17 4.47
N SER A 343 -7.41 -7.90 4.32
CA SER A 343 -8.79 -7.42 4.37
C SER A 343 -9.65 -8.04 3.29
N LYS A 344 -10.92 -8.28 3.63
CA LYS A 344 -11.95 -8.63 2.65
C LYS A 344 -12.77 -7.40 2.32
N ILE A 345 -12.35 -6.71 1.26
CA ILE A 345 -13.04 -5.50 0.80
C ILE A 345 -14.30 -5.91 0.04
N VAL A 346 -15.43 -5.38 0.45
CA VAL A 346 -16.74 -5.74 -0.11
C VAL A 346 -17.46 -4.58 -0.75
N ASP A 347 -17.17 -3.34 -0.32
CA ASP A 347 -17.82 -2.16 -0.87
C ASP A 347 -16.94 -0.91 -0.82
N VAL A 348 -17.28 0.10 -1.63
CA VAL A 348 -16.60 1.38 -1.73
C VAL A 348 -17.63 2.49 -1.93
N ALA A 349 -17.51 3.56 -1.15
CA ALA A 349 -18.31 4.78 -1.31
C ALA A 349 -17.41 6.00 -1.49
N VAL A 350 -17.89 6.98 -2.25
CA VAL A 350 -17.21 8.26 -2.43
C VAL A 350 -17.86 9.31 -1.54
N GLY A 351 -17.03 9.87 -0.67
CA GLY A 351 -17.44 10.90 0.29
C GLY A 351 -17.20 12.33 -0.20
N PRO A 352 -17.29 13.31 0.72
CA PRO A 352 -17.03 14.71 0.42
C PRO A 352 -15.64 14.94 -0.15
N GLU A 353 -15.51 15.95 -1.02
CA GLU A 353 -14.24 16.40 -1.60
C GLU A 353 -13.42 15.31 -2.30
N SER A 354 -14.10 14.34 -2.92
CA SER A 354 -13.49 13.19 -3.60
C SER A 354 -12.67 12.29 -2.66
N THR A 355 -12.93 12.34 -1.36
CA THR A 355 -12.49 11.27 -0.46
C THR A 355 -13.26 9.99 -0.76
N TRP A 356 -12.70 8.85 -0.48
CA TRP A 356 -13.37 7.58 -0.70
C TRP A 356 -13.05 6.59 0.42
N SER A 357 -14.05 5.79 0.74
CA SER A 357 -13.97 4.83 1.84
C SER A 357 -14.23 3.42 1.36
N ILE A 358 -13.48 2.47 1.91
CA ILE A 358 -13.68 1.04 1.71
C ILE A 358 -13.97 0.37 3.03
N ILE A 359 -14.71 -0.72 2.97
CA ILE A 359 -15.06 -1.49 4.16
C ILE A 359 -14.44 -2.89 4.12
N ASP A 360 -13.80 -3.26 5.24
CA ASP A 360 -13.29 -4.59 5.51
C ASP A 360 -14.34 -5.41 6.29
N GLN A 361 -15.03 -6.30 5.59
CA GLN A 361 -16.02 -7.20 6.18
C GLN A 361 -15.42 -8.10 7.27
N LYS A 362 -14.18 -8.53 7.09
CA LYS A 362 -13.50 -9.50 7.97
C LYS A 362 -13.17 -8.91 9.35
N ARG A 363 -12.83 -7.59 9.38
CA ARG A 363 -12.44 -6.89 10.60
C ARG A 363 -13.46 -5.86 11.08
N SER A 364 -14.55 -5.67 10.34
CA SER A 364 -15.56 -4.65 10.62
C SER A 364 -14.96 -3.24 10.70
N LYS A 365 -14.04 -2.93 9.80
CA LYS A 365 -13.32 -1.65 9.73
C LYS A 365 -13.64 -0.86 8.48
N VAL A 366 -13.52 0.46 8.59
CA VAL A 366 -13.60 1.42 7.48
C VAL A 366 -12.25 2.07 7.29
N PHE A 367 -11.81 2.20 6.04
CA PHE A 367 -10.58 2.90 5.66
C PHE A 367 -10.94 4.02 4.69
N THR A 368 -10.64 5.25 5.05
CA THR A 368 -10.93 6.44 4.24
C THR A 368 -9.63 7.03 3.70
N TYR A 369 -9.65 7.30 2.39
CA TYR A 369 -8.51 7.83 1.64
C TYR A 369 -8.89 9.16 0.98
N ASP A 370 -7.87 9.98 0.71
CA ASP A 370 -8.00 11.11 -0.20
C ASP A 370 -7.95 10.67 -1.68
N PHE A 371 -8.13 11.62 -2.60
CA PHE A 371 -8.06 11.34 -4.04
C PHE A 371 -6.68 10.81 -4.49
N ASP A 372 -5.62 11.15 -3.77
CA ASP A 372 -4.26 10.72 -4.07
C ASP A 372 -3.93 9.33 -3.50
N GLY A 373 -4.85 8.73 -2.72
CA GLY A 373 -4.70 7.40 -2.12
C GLY A 373 -3.90 7.41 -0.82
N ASN A 374 -3.77 8.56 -0.15
CA ASN A 374 -3.24 8.62 1.21
C ASN A 374 -4.33 8.23 2.20
N LEU A 375 -4.01 7.38 3.17
CA LEU A 375 -4.94 7.01 4.23
C LEU A 375 -5.16 8.21 5.16
N LEU A 376 -6.39 8.70 5.23
CA LEU A 376 -6.78 9.80 6.12
C LEU A 376 -7.05 9.27 7.53
N PHE A 377 -7.80 8.20 7.64
CA PHE A 377 -8.09 7.49 8.90
C PHE A 377 -8.66 6.10 8.63
N ALA A 378 -8.47 5.22 9.59
CA ALA A 378 -9.16 3.94 9.69
C ALA A 378 -9.83 3.84 11.06
N PHE A 379 -11.05 3.30 11.10
CA PHE A 379 -11.78 3.08 12.35
C PHE A 379 -12.72 1.88 12.23
N GLY A 380 -13.31 1.50 13.36
CA GLY A 380 -14.26 0.40 13.49
C GLY A 380 -13.67 -0.80 14.22
N ASP A 381 -14.52 -1.55 14.88
CA ASP A 381 -14.19 -2.77 15.59
C ASP A 381 -15.42 -3.68 15.66
N LYS A 382 -15.22 -4.91 16.10
CA LYS A 382 -16.26 -5.90 16.28
C LYS A 382 -16.92 -5.77 17.65
N GLY A 383 -18.20 -6.02 17.72
CA GLY A 383 -18.93 -6.08 18.98
C GLY A 383 -20.37 -5.61 18.88
N ASP A 384 -21.02 -5.53 20.07
CA ASP A 384 -22.44 -5.19 20.18
C ASP A 384 -22.69 -3.76 20.67
N LEU A 385 -21.63 -3.00 20.97
CA LEU A 385 -21.75 -1.59 21.37
C LEU A 385 -22.09 -0.72 20.17
N LEU A 386 -22.79 0.39 20.40
CA LEU A 386 -23.09 1.35 19.33
C LEU A 386 -21.78 1.85 18.72
N GLY A 387 -21.64 1.65 17.41
CA GLY A 387 -20.42 1.96 16.66
C GLY A 387 -19.50 0.77 16.44
N ASN A 388 -19.76 -0.38 17.05
CA ASN A 388 -19.17 -1.66 16.66
C ASN A 388 -20.15 -2.41 15.75
N ILE A 389 -19.60 -3.26 14.88
CA ILE A 389 -20.36 -4.04 13.92
C ILE A 389 -20.10 -5.52 14.18
N SER A 390 -21.11 -6.36 14.03
CA SER A 390 -20.98 -7.80 14.25
C SER A 390 -19.97 -8.43 13.27
N GLU A 391 -19.37 -9.53 13.68
CA GLU A 391 -18.34 -10.20 12.88
C GLU A 391 -18.87 -10.67 11.51
N ASN A 392 -18.14 -10.34 10.44
CA ASN A 392 -18.46 -10.68 9.05
C ASN A 392 -19.83 -10.17 8.52
N SER A 393 -20.46 -9.23 9.23
CA SER A 393 -21.80 -8.75 8.88
C SER A 393 -21.81 -7.43 8.11
N LEU A 394 -20.72 -6.66 8.09
CA LEU A 394 -20.57 -5.42 7.34
C LEU A 394 -20.74 -5.68 5.83
N ARG A 395 -21.68 -4.96 5.18
CA ARG A 395 -22.07 -5.22 3.79
C ARG A 395 -21.88 -4.06 2.85
N ALA A 396 -22.37 -2.89 3.24
CA ALA A 396 -22.35 -1.73 2.36
C ALA A 396 -22.08 -0.45 3.12
N ILE A 397 -21.62 0.56 2.40
CA ILE A 397 -21.32 1.89 2.89
C ILE A 397 -21.84 2.92 1.91
N ASP A 398 -22.47 4.00 2.41
CA ASP A 398 -22.76 5.20 1.62
C ASP A 398 -22.72 6.45 2.49
N TYR A 399 -22.75 7.62 1.86
CA TYR A 399 -22.72 8.91 2.51
C TYR A 399 -24.06 9.65 2.38
N GLN A 400 -24.59 10.11 3.51
CA GLN A 400 -25.74 11.02 3.55
C GLN A 400 -25.27 12.44 3.93
N GLY A 401 -24.72 13.16 2.96
CA GLY A 401 -24.08 14.45 3.21
C GLY A 401 -22.82 14.27 4.06
N ASP A 402 -22.82 14.77 5.30
CA ASP A 402 -21.69 14.68 6.21
C ASP A 402 -21.68 13.40 7.06
N ALA A 403 -22.77 12.64 7.04
CA ALA A 403 -22.89 11.39 7.76
C ALA A 403 -22.47 10.20 6.89
N MET A 404 -21.85 9.20 7.52
CA MET A 404 -21.51 7.93 6.90
C MET A 404 -22.49 6.86 7.39
N LEU A 405 -23.03 6.06 6.49
CA LEU A 405 -23.96 4.97 6.78
C LEU A 405 -23.26 3.64 6.57
N LEU A 406 -23.22 2.79 7.58
CA LEU A 406 -22.65 1.44 7.53
C LEU A 406 -23.73 0.39 7.71
N LEU A 407 -23.94 -0.43 6.70
CA LEU A 407 -24.98 -1.47 6.67
C LEU A 407 -24.46 -2.77 7.29
N ASP A 408 -25.18 -3.24 8.31
CA ASP A 408 -24.91 -4.47 9.05
C ASP A 408 -25.95 -5.55 8.75
N ASN A 409 -25.50 -6.67 8.20
CA ASN A 409 -26.33 -7.85 7.94
C ASN A 409 -26.21 -8.89 9.06
N SER A 410 -26.18 -8.45 10.31
CA SER A 410 -26.30 -9.32 11.49
C SER A 410 -27.77 -9.67 11.78
N GLU A 411 -28.01 -10.36 12.88
CA GLU A 411 -29.38 -10.64 13.37
C GLU A 411 -30.20 -9.35 13.57
N LYS A 412 -29.55 -8.21 13.80
CA LYS A 412 -30.20 -6.90 13.95
C LYS A 412 -30.69 -6.33 12.62
N ALA A 413 -30.03 -6.69 11.50
CA ALA A 413 -30.34 -6.20 10.16
C ALA A 413 -30.60 -4.68 10.14
N SER A 414 -29.58 -3.91 10.52
CA SER A 414 -29.64 -2.46 10.73
C SER A 414 -28.53 -1.73 9.99
N PHE A 415 -28.57 -0.42 10.00
CA PHE A 415 -27.39 0.37 9.66
C PHE A 415 -27.07 1.37 10.77
N THR A 416 -25.78 1.64 10.94
CA THR A 416 -25.29 2.63 11.91
C THR A 416 -24.96 3.92 11.19
N VAL A 417 -25.43 5.03 11.75
CA VAL A 417 -25.15 6.39 11.29
C VAL A 417 -23.96 6.92 12.08
N TYR A 418 -22.91 7.31 11.37
CA TYR A 418 -21.73 7.94 11.95
C TYR A 418 -21.73 9.42 11.56
N GLN A 419 -21.68 10.31 12.54
CA GLN A 419 -21.58 11.74 12.33
C GLN A 419 -20.11 12.19 12.29
N ARG A 420 -19.81 13.11 11.39
CA ARG A 420 -18.50 13.71 11.28
C ARG A 420 -18.24 14.60 12.51
N THR A 421 -17.05 14.53 13.07
CA THR A 421 -16.61 15.31 14.22
C THR A 421 -16.02 16.65 13.78
N GLU A 422 -15.77 17.57 14.73
CA GLU A 422 -15.04 18.81 14.45
C GLU A 422 -13.65 18.56 13.82
N TYR A 423 -12.94 17.47 14.23
CA TYR A 423 -11.68 17.07 13.61
C TYR A 423 -11.90 16.65 12.15
N GLY A 424 -12.92 15.86 11.91
CA GLY A 424 -13.31 15.46 10.55
C GLY A 424 -13.74 16.64 9.68
N ASP A 425 -14.43 17.65 10.26
CA ASP A 425 -14.83 18.87 9.55
C ASP A 425 -13.60 19.66 9.08
N VAL A 426 -12.62 19.91 9.98
CA VAL A 426 -11.37 20.60 9.62
C VAL A 426 -10.59 19.80 8.57
N LEU A 427 -10.59 18.46 8.66
CA LEU A 427 -9.92 17.61 7.67
C LEU A 427 -10.53 17.75 6.27
N ILE A 428 -11.85 17.70 6.16
CA ILE A 428 -12.55 17.87 4.87
C ILE A 428 -12.38 19.31 4.36
N GLN A 429 -12.46 20.31 5.25
CA GLN A 429 -12.24 21.71 4.89
C GLN A 429 -10.82 21.99 4.34
N ALA A 430 -9.80 21.35 4.92
CA ALA A 430 -8.43 21.44 4.43
C ALA A 430 -8.32 20.91 2.99
N ILE A 431 -8.99 19.78 2.69
CA ILE A 431 -9.02 19.20 1.34
C ILE A 431 -9.84 20.09 0.39
N GLU A 432 -10.98 20.63 0.83
CA GLU A 432 -11.81 21.56 0.07
C GLU A 432 -11.02 22.83 -0.32
N ASN A 433 -10.37 23.46 0.65
CA ASN A 433 -9.55 24.64 0.40
C ASN A 433 -8.40 24.36 -0.57
N GLN A 434 -7.79 23.17 -0.47
CA GLN A 434 -6.74 22.74 -1.40
C GLN A 434 -7.31 22.53 -2.82
N ASN A 435 -8.47 21.88 -2.98
CA ASN A 435 -9.14 21.65 -4.25
C ASN A 435 -9.56 22.98 -4.90
N ASN A 436 -10.03 23.94 -4.09
CA ASN A 436 -10.44 25.27 -4.51
C ASN A 436 -9.26 26.26 -4.71
N ARG A 437 -8.00 25.78 -4.54
CA ARG A 437 -6.76 26.57 -4.65
C ARG A 437 -6.66 27.73 -3.65
N GLN A 438 -7.28 27.58 -2.51
CA GLN A 438 -7.17 28.49 -1.36
C GLN A 438 -6.00 28.02 -0.48
N PHE A 439 -4.78 28.15 -1.00
CA PHE A 439 -3.61 27.49 -0.44
C PHE A 439 -3.20 28.00 0.96
N ASP A 440 -3.37 29.29 1.23
CA ASP A 440 -3.05 29.85 2.54
C ASP A 440 -4.03 29.37 3.61
N GLU A 441 -5.31 29.25 3.29
CA GLU A 441 -6.34 28.67 4.13
C GLU A 441 -6.08 27.18 4.34
N ALA A 442 -5.76 26.44 3.28
CA ALA A 442 -5.43 25.03 3.38
C ALA A 442 -4.22 24.77 4.29
N ILE A 443 -3.16 25.59 4.23
CA ILE A 443 -2.00 25.49 5.13
C ILE A 443 -2.43 25.71 6.59
N ASN A 444 -3.32 26.66 6.85
CA ASN A 444 -3.82 26.90 8.21
C ASN A 444 -4.62 25.71 8.74
N ASP A 445 -5.52 25.15 7.94
CA ASP A 445 -6.34 23.99 8.33
C ASP A 445 -5.47 22.74 8.55
N TRP A 446 -4.55 22.44 7.64
CA TRP A 446 -3.59 21.35 7.84
C TRP A 446 -2.71 21.55 9.08
N THR A 447 -2.32 22.81 9.38
CA THR A 447 -1.58 23.13 10.59
C THR A 447 -2.43 22.91 11.85
N GLU A 448 -3.74 23.21 11.81
CA GLU A 448 -4.66 22.92 12.91
C GLU A 448 -4.81 21.42 13.15
N ILE A 449 -4.86 20.63 12.07
CA ILE A 449 -4.85 19.17 12.15
C ILE A 449 -3.58 18.67 12.83
N LEU A 450 -2.40 19.19 12.48
CA LEU A 450 -1.13 18.79 13.09
C LEU A 450 -1.04 19.15 14.59
N LYS A 451 -1.72 20.19 15.05
CA LYS A 451 -1.80 20.47 16.50
C LYS A 451 -2.57 19.39 17.25
N ARG A 452 -3.55 18.75 16.63
CA ARG A 452 -4.37 17.67 17.20
C ARG A 452 -3.77 16.28 16.94
N ASN A 453 -3.05 16.12 15.82
CA ASN A 453 -2.41 14.88 15.38
C ASN A 453 -1.05 15.18 14.73
N SER A 454 -0.02 15.34 15.55
CA SER A 454 1.34 15.71 15.09
C SER A 454 2.04 14.68 14.22
N ASN A 455 1.55 13.45 14.19
CA ASN A 455 2.14 12.35 13.41
C ASN A 455 1.35 12.06 12.12
N PHE A 456 0.53 12.99 11.68
CA PHE A 456 -0.33 12.80 10.51
C PHE A 456 0.39 13.19 9.22
N ASP A 457 0.96 12.21 8.54
CA ASP A 457 1.78 12.41 7.34
C ASP A 457 1.00 13.09 6.19
N ALA A 458 -0.29 12.78 6.02
CA ALA A 458 -1.13 13.39 5.01
C ALA A 458 -1.25 14.92 5.18
N ALA A 459 -1.21 15.45 6.41
CA ALA A 459 -1.23 16.86 6.66
C ALA A 459 0.08 17.55 6.22
N TYR A 460 1.23 16.92 6.45
CA TYR A 460 2.51 17.43 5.93
C TYR A 460 2.53 17.42 4.39
N ILE A 461 1.96 16.39 3.76
CA ILE A 461 1.79 16.33 2.30
C ILE A 461 0.88 17.46 1.82
N GLY A 462 -0.26 17.69 2.49
CA GLY A 462 -1.20 18.76 2.16
C GLY A 462 -0.57 20.14 2.25
N ILE A 463 0.16 20.44 3.34
CA ILE A 463 0.93 21.69 3.49
C ILE A 463 1.97 21.79 2.37
N GLY A 464 2.71 20.74 2.11
CA GLY A 464 3.71 20.68 1.04
C GLY A 464 3.11 20.97 -0.34
N ASN A 465 1.95 20.39 -0.65
CA ASN A 465 1.22 20.62 -1.90
C ASN A 465 0.77 22.09 -2.04
N ALA A 466 0.20 22.67 -0.99
CA ALA A 466 -0.22 24.07 -0.99
C ALA A 466 0.99 25.03 -1.15
N MET A 467 2.10 24.74 -0.46
CA MET A 467 3.34 25.50 -0.61
C MET A 467 3.95 25.37 -2.01
N TYR A 468 3.89 24.17 -2.60
CA TYR A 468 4.38 23.91 -3.95
C TYR A 468 3.61 24.74 -5.00
N GLU A 469 2.29 24.74 -4.92
CA GLU A 469 1.44 25.52 -5.81
C GLU A 469 1.66 27.04 -5.63
N ASN A 470 1.95 27.48 -4.41
CA ASN A 470 2.39 28.86 -4.10
C ASN A 470 3.84 29.15 -4.53
N LYS A 471 4.54 28.21 -5.18
CA LYS A 471 5.94 28.31 -5.61
C LYS A 471 6.95 28.48 -4.47
N GLN A 472 6.57 28.09 -3.27
CA GLN A 472 7.44 28.04 -2.08
C GLN A 472 8.15 26.68 -2.04
N TYR A 473 8.95 26.39 -3.07
CA TYR A 473 9.52 25.06 -3.28
C TYR A 473 10.47 24.60 -2.18
N ALA A 474 11.20 25.53 -1.54
CA ALA A 474 12.14 25.19 -0.47
C ALA A 474 11.40 24.73 0.79
N GLU A 475 10.32 25.44 1.14
CA GLU A 475 9.45 25.09 2.25
C GLU A 475 8.68 23.80 1.98
N ALA A 476 8.16 23.62 0.76
CA ALA A 476 7.49 22.38 0.34
C ALA A 476 8.40 21.15 0.47
N VAL A 477 9.67 21.26 0.07
CA VAL A 477 10.68 20.20 0.21
C VAL A 477 10.82 19.74 1.67
N GLU A 478 10.83 20.67 2.64
CA GLU A 478 10.94 20.32 4.06
C GLU A 478 9.68 19.62 4.57
N GLN A 479 8.47 20.02 4.12
CA GLN A 479 7.23 19.34 4.50
C GLN A 479 7.17 17.91 3.95
N TYR A 480 7.53 17.72 2.69
CA TYR A 480 7.58 16.38 2.10
C TYR A 480 8.62 15.46 2.74
N LYS A 481 9.73 16.01 3.28
CA LYS A 481 10.68 15.23 4.08
C LYS A 481 10.05 14.72 5.38
N LEU A 482 9.28 15.55 6.06
CA LEU A 482 8.56 15.16 7.29
C LEU A 482 7.53 14.07 7.02
N ALA A 483 6.90 14.12 5.85
CA ALA A 483 5.94 13.12 5.40
C ALA A 483 6.58 11.87 4.76
N TYR A 484 7.90 11.78 4.67
CA TYR A 484 8.60 10.70 3.96
C TYR A 484 8.20 10.54 2.49
N ASP A 485 7.61 11.57 1.89
CA ASP A 485 7.15 11.55 0.49
C ASP A 485 8.30 11.89 -0.47
N THR A 486 8.94 10.85 -0.99
CA THR A 486 10.07 11.00 -1.91
C THR A 486 9.67 11.44 -3.31
N VAL A 487 8.41 11.23 -3.71
CA VAL A 487 7.90 11.57 -5.04
C VAL A 487 7.66 13.07 -5.13
N ASN A 488 6.81 13.61 -4.25
CA ASN A 488 6.52 15.05 -4.22
C ASN A 488 7.74 15.86 -3.78
N TYR A 489 8.58 15.33 -2.85
CA TYR A 489 9.90 15.87 -2.58
C TYR A 489 10.72 16.08 -3.86
N SER A 490 10.81 15.02 -4.69
CA SER A 490 11.62 15.09 -5.91
C SER A 490 11.06 16.09 -6.92
N GLN A 491 9.75 16.23 -6.99
CA GLN A 491 9.10 17.21 -7.84
C GLN A 491 9.45 18.63 -7.40
N ALA A 492 9.28 18.96 -6.12
CA ALA A 492 9.64 20.29 -5.59
C ALA A 492 11.16 20.53 -5.66
N TYR A 493 11.97 19.53 -5.33
CA TYR A 493 13.43 19.64 -5.43
C TYR A 493 13.91 19.81 -6.87
N SER A 494 13.20 19.28 -7.87
CA SER A 494 13.56 19.48 -9.28
C SER A 494 13.47 20.95 -9.69
N GLU A 495 12.49 21.70 -9.19
CA GLU A 495 12.36 23.16 -9.43
C GLU A 495 13.53 23.93 -8.82
N LEU A 496 13.89 23.60 -7.57
CA LEU A 496 15.07 24.20 -6.92
C LEU A 496 16.35 23.88 -7.67
N ARG A 497 16.52 22.60 -8.06
CA ARG A 497 17.70 22.13 -8.80
C ARG A 497 17.79 22.80 -10.18
N GLN A 498 16.68 22.97 -10.88
CA GLN A 498 16.64 23.64 -12.18
C GLN A 498 17.08 25.10 -12.07
N ASN A 499 16.60 25.83 -11.06
CA ASN A 499 16.99 27.19 -10.79
C ASN A 499 18.50 27.29 -10.48
N TRP A 500 19.03 26.36 -9.68
CA TRP A 500 20.45 26.29 -9.36
C TRP A 500 21.29 25.96 -10.62
N ILE A 501 20.89 24.93 -11.39
CA ILE A 501 21.59 24.54 -12.62
C ILE A 501 21.60 25.70 -13.61
N SER A 502 20.49 26.38 -13.84
CA SER A 502 20.42 27.49 -14.77
C SER A 502 21.39 28.62 -14.40
N SER A 503 21.57 28.88 -13.11
CA SER A 503 22.47 29.92 -12.58
C SER A 503 23.94 29.51 -12.67
N TYR A 504 24.27 28.21 -12.47
CA TYR A 504 25.65 27.73 -12.32
C TYR A 504 26.08 26.73 -13.39
N LEU A 505 25.31 26.54 -14.48
CA LEU A 505 25.58 25.56 -15.51
C LEU A 505 27.01 25.68 -16.10
N TRP A 506 27.52 26.89 -16.24
CA TRP A 506 28.85 27.16 -16.77
C TRP A 506 29.99 26.69 -15.85
N THR A 507 29.77 26.52 -14.56
CA THR A 507 30.78 26.03 -13.58
C THR A 507 30.97 24.53 -13.63
N LEU A 508 29.92 23.75 -13.99
CA LEU A 508 29.94 22.29 -14.00
C LEU A 508 31.02 21.70 -14.93
N PRO A 509 31.16 22.16 -16.19
CA PRO A 509 32.24 21.69 -17.09
C PRO A 509 33.64 21.99 -16.52
N ILE A 510 33.82 23.12 -15.84
CA ILE A 510 35.11 23.51 -15.24
C ILE A 510 35.45 22.57 -14.10
N ILE A 511 34.49 22.31 -13.20
CA ILE A 511 34.69 21.37 -12.06
C ILE A 511 35.01 19.98 -12.58
N LEU A 512 34.27 19.49 -13.58
CA LEU A 512 34.48 18.19 -14.19
C LEU A 512 35.89 18.10 -14.83
N PHE A 513 36.30 19.13 -15.55
CA PHE A 513 37.63 19.21 -16.14
C PHE A 513 38.73 19.17 -15.07
N VAL A 514 38.58 19.91 -13.98
CA VAL A 514 39.54 19.91 -12.86
C VAL A 514 39.64 18.53 -12.22
N ILE A 515 38.50 17.85 -11.99
CA ILE A 515 38.47 16.50 -11.42
C ILE A 515 39.16 15.49 -12.36
N ILE A 516 38.82 15.50 -13.65
CA ILE A 516 39.42 14.60 -14.64
C ILE A 516 40.94 14.87 -14.74
N PHE A 517 41.35 16.14 -14.78
CA PHE A 517 42.75 16.51 -14.83
C PHE A 517 43.51 16.05 -13.59
N ALA A 518 42.99 16.29 -12.38
CA ALA A 518 43.56 15.84 -11.12
C ALA A 518 43.71 14.31 -11.07
N LEU A 519 42.66 13.58 -11.45
CA LEU A 519 42.65 12.12 -11.50
C LEU A 519 43.67 11.60 -12.52
N SER A 520 43.73 12.20 -13.70
CA SER A 520 44.72 11.84 -14.73
C SER A 520 46.14 12.05 -14.26
N LYS A 521 46.43 13.17 -13.60
CA LYS A 521 47.75 13.45 -13.00
C LYS A 521 48.09 12.46 -11.91
N PHE A 522 47.13 12.12 -11.03
CA PHE A 522 47.32 11.14 -9.97
C PHE A 522 47.60 9.72 -10.53
N LEU A 523 46.83 9.26 -11.49
CA LEU A 523 47.03 7.96 -12.13
C LEU A 523 48.35 7.88 -12.87
N ASN A 524 48.76 8.96 -13.55
CA ASN A 524 50.10 9.03 -14.18
C ASN A 524 51.23 9.02 -13.15
N TYR A 525 51.06 9.66 -12.00
CA TYR A 525 52.01 9.59 -10.90
C TYR A 525 52.09 8.16 -10.35
N ALA A 526 50.97 7.50 -10.05
CA ALA A 526 50.92 6.12 -9.59
C ALA A 526 51.61 5.17 -10.58
N LYS A 527 51.34 5.34 -11.91
CA LYS A 527 51.98 4.56 -12.98
C LYS A 527 53.51 4.75 -12.99
N LYS A 528 54.03 5.99 -12.83
CA LYS A 528 55.47 6.28 -12.76
C LYS A 528 56.10 5.63 -11.53
N VAL A 529 55.47 5.69 -10.36
CA VAL A 529 55.96 5.06 -9.12
C VAL A 529 56.00 3.55 -9.29
N ASN A 530 54.95 2.92 -9.78
CA ASN A 530 54.88 1.47 -10.01
C ASN A 530 55.93 0.98 -11.00
N LYS A 531 56.20 1.71 -12.09
CA LYS A 531 57.26 1.40 -13.05
C LYS A 531 58.65 1.50 -12.44
N ARG A 532 58.94 2.47 -11.57
CA ARG A 532 60.22 2.58 -10.87
C ARG A 532 60.47 1.43 -9.92
N VAL A 533 59.43 1.01 -9.18
CA VAL A 533 59.47 -0.05 -8.21
C VAL A 533 59.69 -1.42 -8.87
N SER A 534 59.23 -1.65 -10.07
CA SER A 534 59.43 -2.92 -10.81
C SER A 534 60.92 -3.19 -11.16
N VAL A 535 61.73 -2.15 -11.20
CA VAL A 535 63.18 -2.25 -11.57
C VAL A 535 64.08 -2.27 -10.34
N THR A 536 63.61 -1.95 -9.13
CA THR A 536 64.45 -1.80 -7.94
C THR A 536 64.24 -2.97 -6.97
N SER A 537 65.28 -3.76 -6.73
CA SER A 537 65.29 -4.80 -5.67
C SER A 537 65.57 -4.16 -4.31
N GLY A 538 64.56 -4.08 -3.43
CA GLY A 538 64.72 -3.54 -2.08
C GLY A 538 63.41 -3.52 -1.27
N LYS A 539 63.54 -3.18 0.06
CA LYS A 539 62.34 -3.00 0.92
C LYS A 539 61.46 -1.85 0.38
N ARG A 540 60.17 -2.15 0.13
CA ARG A 540 59.21 -1.20 -0.39
C ARG A 540 58.68 -0.27 0.68
N THR A 541 58.41 0.98 0.31
CA THR A 541 57.79 1.93 1.23
C THR A 541 56.27 1.70 1.27
N TYR A 542 55.64 2.05 2.35
CA TYR A 542 54.19 1.89 2.56
C TYR A 542 53.34 2.58 1.46
N GLY A 543 53.74 3.80 1.03
CA GLY A 543 53.09 4.50 -0.07
C GLY A 543 53.18 3.77 -1.41
N GLN A 544 54.27 3.06 -1.69
CA GLN A 544 54.43 2.24 -2.91
C GLN A 544 53.49 1.04 -2.89
N GLU A 545 53.30 0.40 -1.74
CA GLU A 545 52.37 -0.71 -1.55
C GLU A 545 50.92 -0.27 -1.76
N LEU A 546 50.54 0.93 -1.27
CA LEU A 546 49.19 1.48 -1.50
C LEU A 546 48.97 1.85 -2.96
N LEU A 547 49.91 2.54 -3.62
CA LEU A 547 49.76 2.94 -5.01
C LEU A 547 49.73 1.76 -5.97
N PHE A 548 50.23 0.59 -5.53
CA PHE A 548 50.17 -0.62 -6.36
C PHE A 548 48.72 -1.10 -6.63
N ALA A 549 47.79 -0.82 -5.72
CA ALA A 549 46.37 -1.17 -5.93
C ALA A 549 45.80 -0.57 -7.21
N PHE A 550 46.21 0.65 -7.61
CA PHE A 550 45.78 1.28 -8.86
C PHE A 550 46.34 0.61 -10.12
N HIS A 551 47.46 -0.10 -10.02
CA HIS A 551 47.96 -0.95 -11.10
C HIS A 551 47.15 -2.26 -11.17
N LEU A 552 46.93 -2.89 -10.03
CA LEU A 552 46.22 -4.15 -9.90
C LEU A 552 44.79 -4.09 -10.45
N ILE A 553 44.03 -3.04 -10.13
CA ILE A 553 42.64 -2.93 -10.60
C ILE A 553 42.52 -2.80 -12.14
N MET A 554 43.57 -2.29 -12.81
CA MET A 554 43.61 -2.16 -14.28
C MET A 554 44.28 -3.34 -14.98
N HIS A 555 45.17 -4.07 -14.28
CA HIS A 555 45.91 -5.21 -14.81
C HIS A 555 45.83 -6.37 -13.81
N PRO A 556 44.67 -7.03 -13.68
CA PRO A 556 44.44 -7.97 -12.59
C PRO A 556 45.35 -9.20 -12.64
N PHE A 557 45.64 -9.76 -13.80
CA PHE A 557 46.48 -10.94 -13.91
C PHE A 557 47.92 -10.67 -13.46
N ASP A 558 48.57 -9.69 -14.08
CA ASP A 558 49.93 -9.29 -13.70
C ASP A 558 49.96 -8.74 -12.28
N GLY A 559 48.94 -7.96 -11.91
CA GLY A 559 48.84 -7.37 -10.58
C GLY A 559 48.79 -8.40 -9.44
N PHE A 560 47.97 -9.44 -9.56
CA PHE A 560 47.92 -10.50 -8.54
C PHE A 560 49.14 -11.41 -8.59
N TRP A 561 49.71 -11.64 -9.76
CA TRP A 561 50.98 -12.35 -9.88
C TRP A 561 52.12 -11.62 -9.14
N ASP A 562 52.25 -10.32 -9.34
CA ASP A 562 53.22 -9.46 -8.66
C ASP A 562 52.96 -9.39 -7.14
N LEU A 563 51.70 -9.45 -6.69
CA LEU A 563 51.36 -9.50 -5.26
C LEU A 563 51.92 -10.75 -4.61
N LYS A 564 51.76 -11.93 -5.26
CA LYS A 564 52.19 -13.23 -4.77
C LYS A 564 53.71 -13.39 -4.86
N HIS A 565 54.29 -13.20 -6.07
CA HIS A 565 55.66 -13.56 -6.37
C HIS A 565 56.66 -12.42 -6.06
N GLU A 566 56.33 -11.20 -6.47
CA GLU A 566 57.20 -10.04 -6.22
C GLU A 566 56.92 -9.34 -4.89
N LYS A 567 55.90 -9.80 -4.15
CA LYS A 567 55.51 -9.25 -2.83
C LYS A 567 55.29 -7.73 -2.89
N ARG A 568 54.64 -7.23 -3.94
CA ARG A 568 54.38 -5.80 -4.14
C ARG A 568 53.32 -5.23 -3.20
N GLY A 569 52.56 -6.09 -2.53
CA GLY A 569 51.60 -5.73 -1.47
C GLY A 569 52.02 -6.25 -0.10
N SER A 570 51.34 -5.79 0.90
CA SER A 570 51.55 -6.22 2.28
C SER A 570 50.24 -6.31 3.06
N VAL A 571 50.26 -7.03 4.18
CA VAL A 571 49.11 -7.10 5.11
C VAL A 571 48.74 -5.70 5.62
N ARG A 572 49.73 -4.85 5.94
CA ARG A 572 49.51 -3.48 6.44
C ARG A 572 48.75 -2.62 5.40
N ALA A 573 49.12 -2.69 4.10
CA ALA A 573 48.43 -1.96 3.05
C ALA A 573 47.03 -2.55 2.78
N GLY A 574 46.92 -3.89 2.79
CA GLY A 574 45.61 -4.57 2.71
C GLY A 574 44.66 -4.18 3.84
N SER A 575 45.15 -4.15 5.09
CA SER A 575 44.37 -3.70 6.25
C SER A 575 43.93 -2.24 6.13
N THR A 576 44.73 -1.40 5.45
CA THR A 576 44.32 -0.02 5.18
C THR A 576 43.19 0.05 4.18
N PHE A 577 43.21 -0.74 3.11
CA PHE A 577 42.07 -0.81 2.17
C PHE A 577 40.83 -1.35 2.84
N LEU A 578 40.96 -2.34 3.71
CA LEU A 578 39.84 -2.83 4.52
C LEU A 578 39.25 -1.72 5.40
N LEU A 579 40.10 -0.96 6.09
CA LEU A 579 39.67 0.16 6.93
C LEU A 579 38.95 1.24 6.08
N ILE A 580 39.53 1.60 4.93
CA ILE A 580 38.89 2.57 4.01
C ILE A 580 37.55 2.06 3.50
N ALA A 581 37.43 0.76 3.21
CA ALA A 581 36.17 0.16 2.79
C ALA A 581 35.12 0.21 3.91
N ILE A 582 35.49 -0.06 5.14
CA ILE A 582 34.58 0.06 6.30
C ILE A 582 34.10 1.51 6.47
N ILE A 583 35.04 2.48 6.38
CA ILE A 583 34.71 3.91 6.47
C ILE A 583 33.79 4.31 5.31
N ALA A 584 34.08 3.86 4.08
CA ALA A 584 33.24 4.16 2.93
C ALA A 584 31.83 3.58 3.06
N PHE A 585 31.70 2.36 3.57
CA PHE A 585 30.41 1.70 3.81
C PHE A 585 29.62 2.40 4.93
N TYR A 586 30.30 2.78 6.02
CA TYR A 586 29.69 3.57 7.09
C TYR A 586 29.27 4.95 6.59
N TYR A 587 30.12 5.63 5.80
CA TYR A 587 29.80 6.90 5.17
C TYR A 587 28.61 6.79 4.23
N ASN A 588 28.51 5.72 3.44
CA ASN A 588 27.34 5.48 2.60
C ASN A 588 26.04 5.40 3.42
N SER A 589 26.09 4.78 4.60
CA SER A 589 24.90 4.70 5.46
C SER A 589 24.46 6.05 6.01
N ILE A 590 25.41 6.89 6.48
CA ILE A 590 25.08 8.18 7.13
C ILE A 590 25.06 9.37 6.18
N GLY A 591 25.74 9.26 5.05
CA GLY A 591 25.89 10.33 4.06
C GLY A 591 24.98 10.22 2.85
N SER A 592 24.14 9.17 2.77
CA SER A 592 23.17 9.01 1.68
C SER A 592 22.09 10.07 1.74
N GLY A 593 21.72 10.60 0.57
CA GLY A 593 20.68 11.63 0.43
C GLY A 593 19.30 11.11 0.79
N TYR A 594 18.39 12.03 1.09
CA TYR A 594 17.01 11.76 1.52
C TYR A 594 16.30 10.76 0.60
N VAL A 595 16.39 10.92 -0.71
CA VAL A 595 15.69 10.07 -1.69
C VAL A 595 16.14 8.60 -1.63
N THR A 596 17.39 8.35 -1.24
CA THR A 596 17.96 6.99 -1.11
C THR A 596 17.79 6.40 0.28
N ASN A 597 17.57 7.22 1.31
CA ASN A 597 17.37 6.80 2.70
C ASN A 597 16.34 7.69 3.40
N PRO A 598 15.06 7.69 2.96
CA PRO A 598 14.04 8.60 3.48
C PRO A 598 13.74 8.39 4.96
N GLU A 599 13.82 7.16 5.44
CA GLU A 599 13.55 6.80 6.84
C GLU A 599 14.75 7.05 7.77
N ALA A 600 15.84 7.62 7.27
CA ALA A 600 17.08 7.84 8.03
C ALA A 600 17.56 6.60 8.79
N LYS A 601 17.46 5.42 8.16
CA LYS A 601 17.95 4.15 8.71
C LYS A 601 19.46 4.11 8.59
N TYR A 602 20.14 4.24 9.72
CA TYR A 602 21.60 4.25 9.79
C TYR A 602 22.15 2.93 10.31
N THR A 603 23.17 2.43 9.63
CA THR A 603 23.95 1.28 10.13
C THR A 603 24.88 1.75 11.25
N THR A 604 24.94 1.02 12.35
CA THR A 604 25.91 1.30 13.41
C THR A 604 27.34 1.06 12.93
N LEU A 605 28.32 1.70 13.55
CA LEU A 605 29.72 1.45 13.22
C LEU A 605 30.10 -0.04 13.35
N LEU A 606 29.58 -0.71 14.39
CA LEU A 606 29.76 -2.15 14.55
C LEU A 606 29.11 -2.94 13.41
N GLY A 607 27.91 -2.53 12.97
CA GLY A 607 27.22 -3.10 11.81
C GLY A 607 28.05 -2.94 10.53
N ALA A 608 28.67 -1.78 10.31
CA ALA A 608 29.55 -1.54 9.18
C ALA A 608 30.81 -2.42 9.21
N ILE A 609 31.44 -2.57 10.40
CA ILE A 609 32.59 -3.45 10.61
C ILE A 609 32.20 -4.91 10.33
N THR A 610 31.12 -5.40 10.96
CA THR A 610 30.69 -6.79 10.80
C THR A 610 30.21 -7.06 9.37
N GLY A 611 29.52 -6.11 8.72
CA GLY A 611 29.02 -6.23 7.34
C GLY A 611 30.13 -6.44 6.30
N ILE A 612 31.36 -5.96 6.54
CA ILE A 612 32.48 -6.17 5.64
C ILE A 612 33.43 -7.26 6.17
N CYS A 613 33.78 -7.19 7.45
CA CYS A 613 34.80 -8.11 8.01
C CYS A 613 34.31 -9.55 8.07
N VAL A 614 33.04 -9.81 8.40
CA VAL A 614 32.53 -11.18 8.52
C VAL A 614 32.51 -11.91 7.17
N PRO A 615 31.90 -11.38 6.09
CA PRO A 615 31.94 -12.03 4.77
C PRO A 615 33.37 -12.23 4.27
N LEU A 616 34.25 -11.23 4.48
CA LEU A 616 35.64 -11.31 4.07
C LEU A 616 36.39 -12.41 4.83
N ALA A 617 36.23 -12.50 6.14
CA ALA A 617 36.85 -13.54 6.97
C ALA A 617 36.34 -14.93 6.59
N LEU A 618 35.00 -15.07 6.39
CA LEU A 618 34.41 -16.34 5.94
C LEU A 618 34.97 -16.77 4.59
N TRP A 619 35.11 -15.83 3.64
CA TRP A 619 35.73 -16.12 2.35
C TRP A 619 37.19 -16.60 2.49
N ILE A 620 38.01 -15.87 3.24
CA ILE A 620 39.42 -16.19 3.43
C ILE A 620 39.57 -17.55 4.10
N ILE A 621 38.84 -17.81 5.17
CA ILE A 621 38.92 -19.08 5.93
C ILE A 621 38.41 -20.24 5.05
N SER A 622 37.26 -20.10 4.43
CA SER A 622 36.69 -21.14 3.57
C SER A 622 37.60 -21.46 2.38
N ASN A 623 38.09 -20.41 1.69
CA ASN A 623 38.96 -20.58 0.54
C ASN A 623 40.31 -21.24 0.98
N TRP A 624 40.86 -20.81 2.10
CA TRP A 624 42.10 -21.42 2.65
C TRP A 624 41.90 -22.88 3.07
N CYS A 625 40.79 -23.23 3.71
CA CYS A 625 40.48 -24.62 4.06
C CYS A 625 40.36 -25.55 2.82
N LEU A 626 39.95 -24.99 1.69
CA LEU A 626 39.78 -25.72 0.45
C LEU A 626 41.10 -25.87 -0.35
N THR A 627 42.18 -25.19 0.02
CA THR A 627 43.50 -25.29 -0.69
C THR A 627 44.02 -26.70 -0.78
N THR A 628 43.88 -27.49 0.30
CA THR A 628 44.29 -28.88 0.33
C THR A 628 43.44 -29.79 -0.56
N LEU A 629 42.16 -29.45 -0.76
CA LEU A 629 41.26 -30.25 -1.59
C LEU A 629 41.45 -29.96 -3.08
N PHE A 630 41.84 -28.73 -3.42
CA PHE A 630 42.00 -28.25 -4.78
C PHE A 630 43.47 -28.02 -5.18
N ASP A 631 44.46 -28.54 -4.45
CA ASP A 631 45.92 -28.36 -4.69
C ASP A 631 46.27 -26.88 -4.97
N GLY A 632 45.82 -25.99 -4.09
CA GLY A 632 46.08 -24.54 -4.21
C GLY A 632 47.40 -24.16 -3.52
N GLU A 633 48.13 -23.21 -4.10
CA GLU A 633 49.42 -22.76 -3.56
C GLU A 633 49.32 -21.56 -2.61
N GLY A 634 48.15 -20.88 -2.57
CA GLY A 634 47.97 -19.65 -1.82
C GLY A 634 47.98 -19.85 -0.31
N SER A 635 48.82 -19.10 0.42
CA SER A 635 48.72 -19.03 1.88
C SER A 635 47.54 -18.14 2.32
N MET A 636 47.08 -18.33 3.58
CA MET A 636 46.04 -17.48 4.16
C MET A 636 46.39 -15.98 4.08
N LYS A 637 47.67 -15.64 4.19
CA LYS A 637 48.17 -14.28 4.05
C LYS A 637 48.02 -13.75 2.60
N ASP A 638 48.31 -14.58 1.61
CA ASP A 638 48.18 -14.18 0.20
C ASP A 638 46.73 -13.98 -0.18
N ILE A 639 45.84 -14.87 0.28
CA ILE A 639 44.38 -14.74 0.08
C ILE A 639 43.86 -13.44 0.74
N TYR A 640 44.29 -13.14 1.99
CA TYR A 640 43.93 -11.90 2.67
C TYR A 640 44.37 -10.65 1.90
N ILE A 641 45.61 -10.61 1.40
CA ILE A 641 46.14 -9.48 0.63
C ILE A 641 45.35 -9.35 -0.68
N ALA A 642 45.12 -10.43 -1.41
CA ALA A 642 44.40 -10.42 -2.65
C ALA A 642 42.94 -9.88 -2.48
N CYS A 643 42.23 -10.39 -1.48
CA CYS A 643 40.85 -9.95 -1.19
C CYS A 643 40.79 -8.50 -0.73
N THR A 644 41.69 -8.05 0.14
CA THR A 644 41.63 -6.67 0.65
C THR A 644 42.02 -5.63 -0.40
N TYR A 645 42.93 -5.93 -1.32
CA TYR A 645 43.25 -5.06 -2.46
C TYR A 645 42.08 -5.01 -3.46
N SER A 646 41.28 -6.07 -3.57
CA SER A 646 40.09 -6.14 -4.41
C SER A 646 38.94 -5.25 -3.93
N LEU A 647 38.98 -4.71 -2.71
CA LEU A 647 37.94 -3.80 -2.18
C LEU A 647 38.02 -2.39 -2.78
N LEU A 648 39.15 -1.99 -3.40
CA LEU A 648 39.33 -0.62 -3.87
C LEU A 648 38.29 -0.14 -4.88
N PRO A 649 37.85 -0.91 -5.90
CA PRO A 649 36.77 -0.49 -6.80
C PRO A 649 35.45 -0.18 -6.10
N LEU A 650 35.10 -0.94 -5.06
CA LEU A 650 33.92 -0.68 -4.24
C LEU A 650 34.01 0.70 -3.60
N VAL A 651 35.15 1.06 -3.00
CA VAL A 651 35.37 2.38 -2.40
C VAL A 651 35.28 3.49 -3.45
N MET A 652 35.90 3.27 -4.62
CA MET A 652 35.92 4.25 -5.73
C MET A 652 34.55 4.52 -6.31
N THR A 653 33.60 3.59 -6.25
CA THR A 653 32.22 3.78 -6.72
C THR A 653 31.28 4.22 -5.60
N LEU A 654 31.44 3.68 -4.39
CA LEU A 654 30.53 3.94 -3.28
C LEU A 654 30.59 5.39 -2.79
N ILE A 655 31.80 5.96 -2.62
CA ILE A 655 31.92 7.35 -2.14
C ILE A 655 31.32 8.36 -3.12
N PRO A 656 31.65 8.34 -4.44
CA PRO A 656 30.99 9.25 -5.38
C PRO A 656 29.48 9.02 -5.50
N ALA A 657 29.02 7.77 -5.44
CA ALA A 657 27.60 7.44 -5.46
C ALA A 657 26.87 8.02 -4.24
N THR A 658 27.46 7.93 -3.07
CA THR A 658 26.92 8.53 -1.82
C THR A 658 26.83 10.05 -1.94
N ILE A 659 27.86 10.70 -2.45
CA ILE A 659 27.83 12.16 -2.67
C ILE A 659 26.75 12.52 -3.69
N ALA A 660 26.69 11.80 -4.81
CA ALA A 660 25.69 12.03 -5.87
C ALA A 660 24.26 11.84 -5.37
N SER A 661 24.03 10.89 -4.44
CA SER A 661 22.70 10.59 -3.89
C SER A 661 22.03 11.78 -3.21
N ASN A 662 22.79 12.80 -2.80
CA ASN A 662 22.25 14.02 -2.19
C ASN A 662 21.70 15.03 -3.21
N PHE A 663 21.90 14.81 -4.50
CA PHE A 663 21.50 15.73 -5.57
C PHE A 663 20.55 15.08 -6.58
N ILE A 664 20.12 13.84 -6.37
CA ILE A 664 19.26 13.09 -7.29
C ILE A 664 17.78 13.22 -6.94
N LEU A 665 16.95 12.92 -7.93
CA LEU A 665 15.51 12.76 -7.83
C LEU A 665 15.14 11.27 -7.71
N ALA A 666 13.92 10.97 -7.31
CA ALA A 666 13.44 9.61 -7.14
C ALA A 666 13.57 8.74 -8.41
N ASN A 667 13.34 9.32 -9.59
CA ASN A 667 13.50 8.64 -10.88
C ASN A 667 14.98 8.36 -11.25
N GLU A 668 15.94 9.03 -10.61
CA GLU A 668 17.38 8.89 -10.85
C GLU A 668 18.06 7.87 -9.90
N ILE A 669 17.35 7.32 -8.91
CA ILE A 669 17.87 6.32 -7.93
C ILE A 669 18.54 5.14 -8.66
N LYS A 670 17.93 4.66 -9.73
CA LYS A 670 18.45 3.52 -10.52
C LYS A 670 19.85 3.78 -11.08
N THR A 671 20.18 5.03 -11.40
CA THR A 671 21.51 5.42 -11.92
C THR A 671 22.58 5.29 -10.82
N VAL A 672 22.28 5.77 -9.60
CA VAL A 672 23.21 5.65 -8.48
C VAL A 672 23.38 4.18 -8.06
N SER A 673 22.26 3.43 -8.02
CA SER A 673 22.30 1.98 -7.76
C SER A 673 23.11 1.22 -8.83
N LEU A 674 23.04 1.61 -10.08
CA LEU A 674 23.86 1.02 -11.17
C LEU A 674 25.37 1.25 -10.91
N ILE A 675 25.76 2.46 -10.51
CA ILE A 675 27.18 2.77 -10.23
C ILE A 675 27.70 1.88 -9.08
N THR A 676 26.94 1.75 -7.99
CA THR A 676 27.34 0.89 -6.87
C THR A 676 27.38 -0.59 -7.25
N THR A 677 26.40 -1.05 -8.05
CA THR A 677 26.36 -2.43 -8.57
C THR A 677 27.56 -2.73 -9.45
N LEU A 678 27.93 -1.82 -10.34
CA LEU A 678 29.14 -1.96 -11.16
C LEU A 678 30.41 -2.05 -10.31
N GLY A 679 30.49 -1.29 -9.22
CA GLY A 679 31.58 -1.40 -8.24
C GLY A 679 31.67 -2.77 -7.56
N LEU A 680 30.51 -3.32 -7.17
CA LEU A 680 30.42 -4.67 -6.60
C LEU A 680 30.83 -5.76 -7.59
N ILE A 681 30.36 -5.65 -8.84
CA ILE A 681 30.75 -6.60 -9.91
C ILE A 681 32.26 -6.53 -10.15
N TRP A 682 32.82 -5.32 -10.22
CA TRP A 682 34.26 -5.14 -10.43
C TRP A 682 35.06 -5.72 -9.26
N MET A 683 34.66 -5.46 -8.03
CA MET A 683 35.24 -6.09 -6.84
C MET A 683 35.17 -7.64 -6.91
N GLY A 684 34.01 -8.19 -7.26
CA GLY A 684 33.81 -9.64 -7.42
C GLY A 684 34.69 -10.26 -8.49
N MET A 685 34.84 -9.59 -9.63
CA MET A 685 35.77 -10.02 -10.68
C MET A 685 37.23 -10.02 -10.21
N LEU A 686 37.64 -8.99 -9.47
CA LEU A 686 39.00 -8.95 -8.91
C LEU A 686 39.21 -10.07 -7.87
N ILE A 687 38.26 -10.37 -7.02
CA ILE A 687 38.35 -11.51 -6.07
C ILE A 687 38.47 -12.82 -6.87
N PHE A 688 37.68 -12.99 -7.92
CA PHE A 688 37.75 -14.17 -8.78
C PHE A 688 39.12 -14.34 -9.45
N PHE A 689 39.68 -13.30 -10.07
CA PHE A 689 41.02 -13.34 -10.66
C PHE A 689 42.11 -13.43 -9.61
N GLY A 690 41.93 -12.75 -8.47
CA GLY A 690 42.81 -12.84 -7.34
C GLY A 690 42.92 -14.27 -6.81
N THR A 691 41.82 -14.99 -6.64
CA THR A 691 41.79 -16.41 -6.25
C THR A 691 42.51 -17.27 -7.28
N MET A 692 42.20 -17.06 -8.58
CA MET A 692 42.79 -17.83 -9.67
C MET A 692 44.31 -17.71 -9.69
N VAL A 693 44.84 -16.49 -9.65
CA VAL A 693 46.30 -16.24 -9.71
C VAL A 693 47.00 -16.61 -8.40
N THR A 694 46.39 -16.38 -7.25
CA THR A 694 46.95 -16.72 -5.94
C THR A 694 47.16 -18.22 -5.77
N HIS A 695 46.24 -19.04 -6.34
CA HIS A 695 46.32 -20.50 -6.26
C HIS A 695 46.90 -21.19 -7.48
N ASP A 696 47.23 -20.43 -8.52
CA ASP A 696 47.69 -20.94 -9.82
C ASP A 696 46.66 -21.88 -10.47
N TYR A 697 45.37 -21.49 -10.45
CA TYR A 697 44.27 -22.29 -10.99
C TYR A 697 43.98 -21.96 -12.45
N THR A 698 43.57 -22.98 -13.21
CA THR A 698 42.91 -22.78 -14.48
C THR A 698 41.52 -22.18 -14.26
N ILE A 699 40.93 -21.54 -15.27
CA ILE A 699 39.60 -20.90 -15.17
C ILE A 699 38.54 -21.90 -14.66
N GLY A 700 38.49 -23.12 -15.22
CA GLY A 700 37.51 -24.14 -14.81
C GLY A 700 37.67 -24.58 -13.35
N LYS A 701 38.94 -24.83 -12.94
CA LYS A 701 39.26 -25.16 -11.53
C LYS A 701 38.89 -24.03 -10.60
N ASN A 702 39.13 -22.77 -11.01
CA ASN A 702 38.79 -21.60 -10.21
C ASN A 702 37.28 -21.42 -10.02
N VAL A 703 36.49 -21.64 -11.07
CA VAL A 703 35.02 -21.59 -10.98
C VAL A 703 34.51 -22.59 -9.93
N ILE A 704 34.99 -23.85 -10.00
CA ILE A 704 34.60 -24.88 -9.03
C ILE A 704 35.05 -24.50 -7.62
N THR A 705 36.25 -23.98 -7.46
CA THR A 705 36.77 -23.54 -6.15
C THR A 705 35.97 -22.37 -5.58
N VAL A 706 35.58 -21.41 -6.39
CA VAL A 706 34.74 -20.28 -5.97
C VAL A 706 33.37 -20.77 -5.48
N ILE A 707 32.73 -21.67 -6.23
CA ILE A 707 31.44 -22.27 -5.83
C ILE A 707 31.61 -23.05 -4.51
N ALA A 708 32.68 -23.87 -4.41
CA ALA A 708 32.99 -24.62 -3.20
C ALA A 708 33.28 -23.67 -2.00
N THR A 709 33.97 -22.54 -2.24
CA THR A 709 34.21 -21.51 -1.22
C THR A 709 32.92 -20.91 -0.70
N LEU A 710 31.97 -20.57 -1.57
CA LEU A 710 30.65 -20.08 -1.18
C LEU A 710 29.89 -21.13 -0.34
N ALA A 711 29.89 -22.40 -0.79
CA ALA A 711 29.28 -23.49 -0.02
C ALA A 711 29.97 -23.67 1.36
N GLY A 712 31.29 -23.56 1.42
CA GLY A 712 32.07 -23.59 2.66
C GLY A 712 31.74 -22.43 3.60
N MET A 713 31.55 -21.21 3.09
CA MET A 713 31.09 -20.06 3.88
C MET A 713 29.73 -20.34 4.52
N ILE A 714 28.78 -20.91 3.77
CA ILE A 714 27.46 -21.27 4.30
C ILE A 714 27.60 -22.34 5.40
N ALA A 715 28.43 -23.34 5.19
CA ALA A 715 28.68 -24.39 6.19
C ALA A 715 29.32 -23.85 7.48
N ILE A 716 30.34 -22.99 7.37
CA ILE A 716 30.99 -22.33 8.51
C ILE A 716 29.97 -21.46 9.27
N MET A 717 29.18 -20.69 8.55
CA MET A 717 28.16 -19.83 9.17
C MET A 717 27.10 -20.67 9.90
N PHE A 718 26.63 -21.77 9.30
CA PHE A 718 25.67 -22.68 9.93
C PHE A 718 26.23 -23.27 11.23
N ILE A 719 27.48 -23.75 11.21
CA ILE A 719 28.15 -24.28 12.41
C ILE A 719 28.29 -23.19 13.47
N ALA A 720 28.67 -21.96 13.08
CA ALA A 720 28.81 -20.84 14.01
C ALA A 720 27.50 -20.48 14.68
N ILE A 721 26.38 -20.48 13.94
CA ILE A 721 25.03 -20.22 14.47
C ILE A 721 24.62 -21.33 15.45
N LEU A 722 24.81 -22.61 15.09
CA LEU A 722 24.51 -23.74 15.97
C LEU A 722 25.31 -23.65 17.28
N PHE A 723 26.61 -23.36 17.19
CA PHE A 723 27.47 -23.21 18.34
C PHE A 723 27.06 -22.02 19.22
N SER A 724 26.76 -20.89 18.63
CA SER A 724 26.25 -19.70 19.34
C SER A 724 24.95 -19.99 20.07
N THR A 725 24.01 -20.72 19.43
CA THR A 725 22.74 -21.12 20.05
C THR A 725 22.97 -22.07 21.22
N LEU A 726 23.92 -23.01 21.09
CA LEU A 726 24.28 -23.93 22.16
C LEU A 726 24.89 -23.19 23.35
N LEU A 727 25.83 -22.27 23.08
CA LEU A 727 26.40 -21.42 24.11
C LEU A 727 25.35 -20.55 24.80
N GLY A 728 24.44 -19.95 24.05
CA GLY A 728 23.34 -19.17 24.61
C GLY A 728 22.46 -19.99 25.58
N LYS A 729 22.13 -21.22 25.21
CA LYS A 729 21.40 -22.15 26.09
C LYS A 729 22.20 -22.51 27.33
N LEU A 730 23.53 -22.73 27.21
CA LEU A 730 24.38 -23.03 28.33
C LEU A 730 24.48 -21.84 29.31
N VAL A 731 24.67 -20.62 28.78
CA VAL A 731 24.68 -19.39 29.59
C VAL A 731 23.33 -19.19 30.31
N SER A 732 22.22 -19.34 29.59
CA SER A 732 20.86 -19.25 30.15
C SER A 732 20.67 -20.28 31.29
N PHE A 733 21.13 -21.51 31.09
CA PHE A 733 21.05 -22.57 32.10
C PHE A 733 21.85 -22.19 33.37
N ILE A 734 23.10 -21.71 33.20
CA ILE A 734 23.93 -21.26 34.35
C ILE A 734 23.25 -20.07 35.05
N THR A 735 22.77 -19.09 34.29
CA THR A 735 22.08 -17.93 34.85
C THR A 735 20.87 -18.35 35.67
N ASN A 736 20.03 -19.25 35.12
CA ASN A 736 18.85 -19.77 35.83
C ASN A 736 19.23 -20.49 37.15
N ILE A 737 20.33 -21.27 37.16
CA ILE A 737 20.83 -21.89 38.39
C ILE A 737 21.26 -20.83 39.42
N VAL A 738 22.02 -19.80 38.98
CA VAL A 738 22.47 -18.72 39.87
C VAL A 738 21.30 -17.96 40.45
N THR A 739 20.32 -17.64 39.61
CA THR A 739 19.06 -16.94 40.00
C THR A 739 18.27 -17.78 41.00
N GLU A 740 18.13 -19.08 40.74
CA GLU A 740 17.41 -20.00 41.63
C GLU A 740 18.12 -20.13 42.98
N LEU A 741 19.44 -20.20 42.99
CA LEU A 741 20.24 -20.17 44.24
C LEU A 741 20.06 -18.86 45.02
N GLN A 742 20.03 -17.71 44.35
CA GLN A 742 19.81 -16.41 44.97
C GLN A 742 18.42 -16.29 45.61
N TYR A 743 17.41 -16.98 45.06
CA TYR A 743 16.05 -16.99 45.61
C TYR A 743 15.92 -17.97 46.79
N ARG A 744 16.76 -19.00 46.88
CA ARG A 744 16.67 -20.02 47.92
C ARG A 744 17.55 -19.76 49.12
N PHE A 745 18.61 -18.95 48.96
CA PHE A 745 19.54 -18.56 49.98
C PHE A 745 19.67 -17.02 50.09
#